data_ac1673e83fc9ef5588cb7ee769705357
#
_entry.id   ac1673e83fc9ef5588cb7ee769705357
#
_cell.length_a   1.000
_cell.length_b   1.000
_cell.length_c   1.000
_cell.angle_alpha   90.00
_cell.angle_beta   90.00
_cell.angle_gamma   90.00
#
_symmetry.space_group_name_H-M   'P 1'
#
loop_
_entity.id
_entity.type
_entity.pdbx_description
1 polymer ?
#
loop_
_entity_poly.entity_id
_entity_poly.type
_entity_poly.pdbx_seq_one_letter_code
_entity_poly.pdbx_strand_id
1 'polypeptide(L)'
;MNHLCKSFSKLHPHPAFRIASKLLHGSRNSSTTAASSAPEKIVIPRRIERSPTDILNALSSTVGFDPTAAHYKYHDDPYLVPTSNVAKKTYAMAQEAGRKAAHWIRQENAKLFQHKEAAPSVPAFIPTMVYNEKSQVEVTDLEKLIGNVEVKDAVLVYNLLKKNNIEVSVELKQSMMELLCFFNHEESLAEEYIEERWFRQGVTEKGRQRKTWKDFELAEQIFHEIEDKKPEHYCALIRGMAKYFQVEKAWALYQETIEKGILLDTATFNSLLQIASFLKESYEMRWNLVCEVLTTMKNQGLLPNIGTLNAVLQTITTIGGYNHPRTYALKTLSEFKKLGIEPSLASWYYMLAIFCRERGPTSHILHDIMNEIENKEFHIQDPKDTFFFVTAMDVCRNHLHDKDLAKRVNKLLHFKDNYNLIGDSYKESIYYRQFLSVLCNTEPLETFMETYNLLVPNVYIPEPSVMEDILKCIDVNCAVDYLPQIWSHMIQFDHTGRENLLNLILQIMVTNPPQNPELVDKFTAIAWDMYKRLEELIAAGSNRNQRSTGFSGALLGDILTICCRGKDYEKAQMLFEKINNDQNAIVGDPKVMAMRAFIELSIEEKKPSLAVSCLQYCAENGFPESVELGRLIHTSMTLDEVHIGKIHRYVGADALKPSKVEEEEGK
;
A
#
# COMPACT_ATOMS: atom_id res chain seq x y z
N MET A 1 -17.15 -21.03 17.81
CA MET A 1 -15.73 -20.63 17.72
C MET A 1 -14.75 -21.78 17.94
N ASN A 2 -14.94 -22.66 18.95
CA ASN A 2 -14.04 -23.81 19.09
C ASN A 2 -14.08 -24.82 17.91
N HIS A 3 -15.16 -24.90 17.16
CA HIS A 3 -15.26 -25.73 15.96
C HIS A 3 -14.84 -24.97 14.68
N LEU A 4 -15.11 -23.68 14.56
CA LEU A 4 -14.68 -22.85 13.43
C LEU A 4 -13.18 -22.54 13.48
N CYS A 5 -12.60 -22.34 14.66
CA CYS A 5 -11.14 -22.26 14.81
C CYS A 5 -10.41 -23.59 14.58
N LYS A 6 -11.06 -24.74 14.76
CA LYS A 6 -10.44 -26.04 14.47
C LYS A 6 -10.28 -26.34 12.99
N SER A 7 -11.06 -25.72 12.11
CA SER A 7 -10.85 -25.86 10.67
C SER A 7 -9.69 -25.01 10.15
N PHE A 8 -9.36 -23.91 10.82
CA PHE A 8 -8.17 -23.09 10.48
C PHE A 8 -6.89 -23.55 11.20
N SER A 9 -6.99 -24.34 12.30
CA SER A 9 -5.83 -24.82 13.04
C SER A 9 -5.22 -26.13 12.51
N LYS A 10 -5.68 -26.66 11.38
CA LYS A 10 -5.09 -27.87 10.76
C LYS A 10 -3.89 -27.64 9.85
N LEU A 11 -3.35 -26.42 9.85
CA LEU A 11 -2.01 -26.13 9.32
C LEU A 11 -0.99 -26.08 10.47
N HIS A 12 -0.93 -27.11 11.29
CA HIS A 12 0.21 -27.31 12.16
C HIS A 12 1.38 -27.89 11.37
N PRO A 13 2.60 -27.32 11.45
CA PRO A 13 3.78 -27.97 10.94
C PRO A 13 4.01 -29.28 11.73
N HIS A 14 4.02 -30.38 11.02
CA HIS A 14 4.33 -31.71 11.53
C HIS A 14 5.68 -31.70 12.26
N PRO A 15 5.85 -32.43 13.38
CA PRO A 15 7.08 -32.46 14.17
C PRO A 15 8.31 -33.07 13.49
N ALA A 16 8.24 -33.35 12.19
CA ALA A 16 9.37 -33.91 11.39
C ALA A 16 10.54 -32.92 11.17
N PHE A 17 10.36 -31.61 11.43
CA PHE A 17 11.39 -30.60 11.17
C PHE A 17 12.51 -30.50 12.23
N ARG A 18 12.39 -31.21 13.35
CA ARG A 18 13.46 -31.19 14.39
C ARG A 18 14.64 -32.15 14.13
N ILE A 19 14.61 -32.98 13.11
CA ILE A 19 15.67 -33.98 12.86
C ILE A 19 16.68 -33.54 11.79
N ALA A 20 16.31 -32.65 10.87
CA ALA A 20 17.19 -32.27 9.76
C ALA A 20 18.30 -31.26 10.14
N SER A 21 18.17 -30.48 11.20
CA SER A 21 19.18 -29.50 11.63
C SER A 21 20.35 -30.07 12.43
N LYS A 22 20.30 -31.35 12.80
CA LYS A 22 21.40 -32.00 13.56
C LYS A 22 22.42 -32.77 12.70
N LEU A 23 22.25 -32.84 11.38
CA LEU A 23 23.10 -33.63 10.51
C LEU A 23 24.14 -32.85 9.70
N LEU A 24 24.28 -31.53 9.88
CA LEU A 24 25.23 -30.71 9.11
C LEU A 24 26.40 -30.12 9.89
N HIS A 25 26.65 -30.55 11.15
CA HIS A 25 27.85 -30.18 11.87
C HIS A 25 28.57 -31.44 12.36
N GLY A 26 29.20 -32.14 11.45
CA GLY A 26 30.17 -33.20 11.70
C GLY A 26 31.59 -32.71 11.40
N SER A 27 32.29 -32.24 12.43
CA SER A 27 33.71 -31.94 12.39
C SER A 27 34.51 -33.25 12.19
N ARG A 28 35.41 -33.23 11.21
CA ARG A 28 36.43 -34.26 11.04
C ARG A 28 37.36 -34.25 12.25
N ASN A 29 37.39 -35.32 13.00
CA ASN A 29 38.57 -35.71 13.76
C ASN A 29 38.85 -37.20 13.49
N SER A 30 39.98 -37.44 12.84
CA SER A 30 40.61 -38.75 12.68
C SER A 30 41.31 -39.15 13.99
N SER A 31 40.92 -40.27 14.56
CA SER A 31 41.84 -41.09 15.34
C SER A 31 41.36 -42.55 15.31
N THR A 32 42.21 -43.38 14.77
CA THR A 32 42.20 -44.84 14.73
C THR A 32 42.26 -45.45 16.13
N THR A 33 41.27 -46.25 16.49
CA THR A 33 41.46 -47.42 17.38
C THR A 33 40.46 -48.47 16.98
N ALA A 34 41.01 -49.64 16.61
CA ALA A 34 40.24 -50.84 16.27
C ALA A 34 39.65 -51.47 17.55
N ALA A 35 38.33 -51.56 17.62
CA ALA A 35 37.64 -52.44 18.53
C ALA A 35 36.60 -53.21 17.73
N SER A 36 36.63 -54.56 17.85
CA SER A 36 35.75 -55.49 17.21
C SER A 36 34.30 -55.20 17.54
N SER A 37 33.51 -54.72 16.59
CA SER A 37 32.10 -54.53 16.75
C SER A 37 31.30 -55.72 16.21
N ALA A 38 30.38 -56.20 16.99
CA ALA A 38 29.32 -57.10 16.57
C ALA A 38 28.59 -56.51 15.32
N PRO A 39 28.08 -57.31 14.39
CA PRO A 39 27.47 -56.80 13.18
C PRO A 39 26.29 -55.86 13.51
N GLU A 40 26.42 -54.61 13.17
CA GLU A 40 25.33 -53.62 13.27
C GLU A 40 24.12 -54.17 12.51
N LYS A 41 23.05 -54.38 13.20
CA LYS A 41 21.78 -54.79 12.63
C LYS A 41 21.26 -53.64 11.75
N ILE A 42 21.36 -53.80 10.42
CA ILE A 42 20.82 -52.81 9.47
C ILE A 42 19.30 -52.74 9.68
N VAL A 43 18.84 -51.65 10.26
CA VAL A 43 17.39 -51.37 10.43
C VAL A 43 16.92 -50.61 9.19
N ILE A 44 16.17 -51.29 8.32
CA ILE A 44 15.52 -50.64 7.18
C ILE A 44 14.36 -49.83 7.72
N PRO A 45 14.37 -48.48 7.59
CA PRO A 45 13.26 -47.65 8.05
C PRO A 45 11.99 -47.99 7.28
N ARG A 46 10.85 -48.00 7.96
CA ARG A 46 9.56 -48.22 7.30
C ARG A 46 9.30 -47.06 6.32
N ARG A 47 8.72 -47.37 5.18
CA ARG A 47 8.28 -46.36 4.20
C ARG A 47 7.28 -45.45 4.87
N ILE A 48 7.59 -44.15 4.85
CA ILE A 48 6.68 -43.10 5.32
C ILE A 48 5.57 -42.95 4.28
N GLU A 49 4.31 -43.11 4.72
CA GLU A 49 3.17 -42.80 3.87
C GLU A 49 3.15 -41.27 3.64
N ARG A 50 3.21 -40.89 2.38
CA ARG A 50 3.24 -39.47 1.97
C ARG A 50 1.88 -39.07 1.41
N SER A 51 1.44 -37.88 1.73
CA SER A 51 0.28 -37.28 1.10
C SER A 51 0.58 -36.94 -0.36
N PRO A 52 -0.44 -36.76 -1.22
CA PRO A 52 -0.25 -36.36 -2.62
C PRO A 52 0.51 -35.04 -2.78
N THR A 53 0.52 -34.18 -1.75
CA THR A 53 1.14 -32.85 -1.77
C THR A 53 2.48 -32.77 -1.04
N ASP A 54 2.94 -33.85 -0.38
CA ASP A 54 4.17 -33.80 0.43
C ASP A 54 5.43 -33.46 -0.38
N ILE A 55 5.50 -33.93 -1.63
CA ILE A 55 6.63 -33.61 -2.53
C ILE A 55 6.58 -32.15 -2.92
N LEU A 56 5.41 -31.60 -3.24
CA LEU A 56 5.24 -30.19 -3.56
C LEU A 56 5.59 -29.30 -2.35
N ASN A 57 5.14 -29.67 -1.16
CA ASN A 57 5.46 -28.98 0.07
C ASN A 57 6.97 -29.01 0.37
N ALA A 58 7.62 -30.15 0.16
CA ALA A 58 9.07 -30.26 0.31
C ALA A 58 9.84 -29.43 -0.71
N LEU A 59 9.41 -29.42 -1.96
CA LEU A 59 10.00 -28.55 -3.01
C LEU A 59 9.75 -27.07 -2.70
N SER A 60 8.54 -26.70 -2.32
CA SER A 60 8.19 -25.33 -1.94
C SER A 60 9.01 -24.83 -0.76
N SER A 61 9.31 -25.68 0.22
CA SER A 61 10.14 -25.31 1.38
C SER A 61 11.62 -25.09 1.03
N THR A 62 12.09 -25.59 -0.12
CA THR A 62 13.47 -25.35 -0.59
C THR A 62 13.61 -24.10 -1.44
N VAL A 63 12.49 -23.59 -1.98
CA VAL A 63 12.45 -22.34 -2.75
C VAL A 63 12.20 -21.20 -1.78
N GLY A 64 13.20 -20.37 -1.50
CA GLY A 64 13.01 -19.18 -0.68
C GLY A 64 12.06 -18.19 -1.36
N PHE A 65 11.43 -17.35 -0.56
CA PHE A 65 10.66 -16.22 -1.07
C PHE A 65 11.63 -15.13 -1.52
N ASP A 66 11.56 -14.73 -2.79
CA ASP A 66 12.26 -13.56 -3.31
C ASP A 66 11.35 -12.33 -3.21
N PRO A 67 11.63 -11.40 -2.26
CA PRO A 67 10.79 -10.21 -2.08
C PRO A 67 10.91 -9.21 -3.23
N THR A 68 11.89 -9.40 -4.15
CA THR A 68 12.10 -8.52 -5.31
C THR A 68 11.43 -9.04 -6.58
N ALA A 69 10.95 -10.28 -6.57
CA ALA A 69 10.26 -10.87 -7.72
C ALA A 69 8.87 -10.27 -7.92
N ALA A 70 8.50 -10.07 -9.19
CA ALA A 70 7.13 -9.69 -9.53
C ALA A 70 6.14 -10.79 -9.10
N HIS A 71 4.90 -10.39 -8.77
CA HIS A 71 3.88 -11.34 -8.33
C HIS A 71 3.64 -12.42 -9.41
N TYR A 72 3.60 -13.69 -9.02
CA TYR A 72 3.49 -14.85 -9.93
C TYR A 72 2.31 -14.78 -10.91
N LYS A 73 1.23 -14.06 -10.59
CA LYS A 73 0.08 -13.85 -11.49
C LYS A 73 0.46 -13.24 -12.84
N TYR A 74 1.61 -12.58 -12.93
CA TYR A 74 2.04 -11.85 -14.12
C TYR A 74 3.25 -12.49 -14.80
N HIS A 75 3.72 -13.66 -14.32
CA HIS A 75 4.92 -14.29 -14.87
C HIS A 75 4.72 -14.88 -16.27
N ASP A 76 3.48 -15.28 -16.60
CA ASP A 76 3.18 -15.94 -17.87
C ASP A 76 3.26 -15.01 -19.07
N ASP A 77 3.03 -13.70 -18.87
CA ASP A 77 3.14 -12.70 -19.92
C ASP A 77 3.73 -11.37 -19.38
N PRO A 78 5.02 -11.12 -19.65
CA PRO A 78 5.69 -9.89 -19.22
C PRO A 78 5.03 -8.60 -19.75
N TYR A 79 4.34 -8.65 -20.90
CA TYR A 79 3.64 -7.50 -21.46
C TYR A 79 2.34 -7.17 -20.72
N LEU A 80 1.79 -8.14 -19.99
CA LEU A 80 0.58 -7.95 -19.18
C LEU A 80 0.89 -7.56 -17.72
N VAL A 81 2.16 -7.47 -17.33
CA VAL A 81 2.52 -7.00 -15.98
C VAL A 81 2.05 -5.56 -15.79
N PRO A 82 1.16 -5.30 -14.83
CA PRO A 82 0.69 -3.93 -14.60
C PRO A 82 1.79 -3.11 -13.95
N THR A 83 2.36 -2.19 -14.71
CA THR A 83 3.47 -1.32 -14.30
C THR A 83 3.04 0.00 -13.68
N SER A 84 1.74 0.31 -13.72
CA SER A 84 1.18 1.51 -13.09
C SER A 84 0.05 1.17 -12.13
N ASN A 85 -0.21 2.05 -11.14
CA ASN A 85 -1.33 1.88 -10.22
C ASN A 85 -2.68 1.89 -10.95
N VAL A 86 -2.79 2.61 -12.05
CA VAL A 86 -3.99 2.62 -12.91
C VAL A 86 -4.17 1.26 -13.57
N ALA A 87 -3.11 0.69 -14.13
CA ALA A 87 -3.13 -0.64 -14.71
C ALA A 87 -3.50 -1.70 -13.66
N LYS A 88 -2.86 -1.71 -12.47
CA LYS A 88 -3.21 -2.61 -11.36
C LYS A 88 -4.70 -2.54 -11.01
N LYS A 89 -5.25 -1.33 -10.92
CA LYS A 89 -6.69 -1.13 -10.68
C LYS A 89 -7.55 -1.72 -11.80
N THR A 90 -7.19 -1.48 -13.05
CA THR A 90 -7.93 -1.97 -14.22
C THR A 90 -7.95 -3.49 -14.24
N TYR A 91 -6.80 -4.14 -14.00
CA TYR A 91 -6.71 -5.60 -13.95
C TYR A 91 -7.53 -6.19 -12.80
N ALA A 92 -7.43 -5.62 -11.60
CA ALA A 92 -8.22 -6.06 -10.46
C ALA A 92 -9.74 -5.93 -10.72
N MET A 93 -10.17 -4.81 -11.31
CA MET A 93 -11.58 -4.59 -11.67
C MET A 93 -12.05 -5.54 -12.78
N ALA A 94 -11.22 -5.83 -13.77
CA ALA A 94 -11.52 -6.79 -14.83
C ALA A 94 -11.65 -8.22 -14.29
N GLN A 95 -10.77 -8.63 -13.39
CA GLN A 95 -10.81 -9.94 -12.72
C GLN A 95 -12.11 -10.09 -11.90
N GLU A 96 -12.48 -9.06 -11.14
CA GLU A 96 -13.73 -9.04 -10.39
C GLU A 96 -14.96 -9.14 -11.31
N ALA A 97 -14.96 -8.37 -12.40
CA ALA A 97 -16.04 -8.43 -13.37
C ALA A 97 -16.21 -9.82 -14.00
N GLY A 98 -15.09 -10.47 -14.34
CA GLY A 98 -15.07 -11.84 -14.85
C GLY A 98 -15.62 -12.87 -13.85
N ARG A 99 -15.22 -12.77 -12.58
CA ARG A 99 -15.75 -13.65 -11.50
C ARG A 99 -17.26 -13.45 -11.29
N LYS A 100 -17.73 -12.21 -11.30
CA LYS A 100 -19.16 -11.90 -11.17
C LYS A 100 -19.97 -12.45 -12.34
N ALA A 101 -19.46 -12.30 -13.56
CA ALA A 101 -20.10 -12.84 -14.75
C ALA A 101 -20.18 -14.37 -14.68
N ALA A 102 -19.08 -15.04 -14.30
CA ALA A 102 -19.06 -16.49 -14.13
C ALA A 102 -20.05 -16.96 -13.04
N HIS A 103 -20.10 -16.25 -11.92
CA HIS A 103 -21.04 -16.55 -10.84
C HIS A 103 -22.49 -16.38 -11.27
N TRP A 104 -22.80 -15.30 -11.97
CA TRP A 104 -24.13 -15.06 -12.54
C TRP A 104 -24.53 -16.13 -13.55
N ILE A 105 -23.66 -16.49 -14.52
CA ILE A 105 -23.93 -17.55 -15.49
C ILE A 105 -24.20 -18.87 -14.78
N ARG A 106 -23.44 -19.20 -13.75
CA ARG A 106 -23.64 -20.43 -12.97
C ARG A 106 -24.97 -20.43 -12.23
N GLN A 107 -25.39 -19.30 -11.66
CA GLN A 107 -26.67 -19.18 -10.97
C GLN A 107 -27.86 -19.34 -11.94
N GLU A 108 -27.83 -18.67 -13.08
CA GLU A 108 -28.90 -18.76 -14.09
C GLU A 108 -29.00 -20.15 -14.72
N ASN A 109 -27.88 -20.87 -14.81
CA ASN A 109 -27.82 -22.19 -15.44
C ASN A 109 -27.46 -23.30 -14.44
N ALA A 110 -27.93 -23.21 -13.20
CA ALA A 110 -27.57 -24.14 -12.12
C ALA A 110 -27.73 -25.62 -12.51
N LYS A 111 -28.78 -25.97 -13.27
CA LYS A 111 -29.02 -27.34 -13.75
C LYS A 111 -27.91 -27.90 -14.63
N LEU A 112 -27.16 -27.06 -15.33
CA LEU A 112 -26.05 -27.48 -16.19
C LEU A 112 -24.78 -27.76 -15.39
N PHE A 113 -24.61 -27.08 -14.26
CA PHE A 113 -23.38 -27.13 -13.46
C PHE A 113 -23.47 -28.08 -12.25
N GLN A 114 -24.67 -28.50 -11.83
CA GLN A 114 -24.88 -29.30 -10.61
C GLN A 114 -25.17 -30.78 -10.88
N HIS A 115 -24.77 -31.35 -11.99
CA HIS A 115 -25.29 -32.66 -12.42
C HIS A 115 -24.37 -33.87 -12.16
N LYS A 116 -23.08 -33.70 -11.89
CA LYS A 116 -22.17 -34.83 -11.66
C LYS A 116 -20.99 -34.45 -10.79
N GLU A 117 -20.55 -35.39 -9.98
CA GLU A 117 -19.27 -35.38 -9.30
C GLU A 117 -18.20 -36.04 -10.13
N ALA A 118 -16.98 -35.55 -10.08
CA ALA A 118 -15.84 -36.22 -10.73
C ALA A 118 -15.44 -37.48 -9.94
N ALA A 119 -14.89 -38.47 -10.61
CA ALA A 119 -14.34 -39.66 -9.96
C ALA A 119 -12.83 -39.76 -10.30
N PRO A 120 -11.94 -39.63 -9.33
CA PRO A 120 -12.19 -39.37 -7.90
C PRO A 120 -12.73 -37.95 -7.66
N SER A 121 -13.51 -37.79 -6.58
CA SER A 121 -14.08 -36.51 -6.21
C SER A 121 -12.97 -35.53 -5.77
N VAL A 122 -12.92 -34.36 -6.43
CA VAL A 122 -12.00 -33.27 -6.09
C VAL A 122 -12.84 -32.13 -5.51
N PRO A 123 -12.79 -31.87 -4.21
CA PRO A 123 -13.66 -30.87 -3.55
C PRO A 123 -13.63 -29.49 -4.20
N ALA A 124 -12.46 -29.08 -4.70
CA ALA A 124 -12.29 -27.79 -5.39
C ALA A 124 -13.08 -27.66 -6.71
N PHE A 125 -13.43 -28.77 -7.34
CA PHE A 125 -14.18 -28.80 -8.60
C PHE A 125 -15.65 -29.15 -8.45
N ILE A 126 -16.11 -29.41 -7.21
CA ILE A 126 -17.53 -29.68 -6.96
C ILE A 126 -18.28 -28.34 -7.06
N PRO A 127 -19.30 -28.24 -7.95
CA PRO A 127 -20.10 -27.04 -8.04
C PRO A 127 -20.81 -26.75 -6.71
N THR A 128 -20.77 -25.51 -6.25
CA THR A 128 -21.58 -25.12 -5.07
C THR A 128 -23.05 -25.17 -5.41
N MET A 129 -23.84 -25.73 -4.49
CA MET A 129 -25.30 -25.76 -4.65
C MET A 129 -25.84 -24.33 -4.64
N VAL A 130 -26.82 -24.06 -5.50
CA VAL A 130 -27.54 -22.79 -5.53
C VAL A 130 -28.92 -23.01 -4.95
N TYR A 131 -29.21 -22.31 -3.86
CA TYR A 131 -30.48 -22.40 -3.16
C TYR A 131 -31.42 -21.30 -3.63
N ASN A 132 -32.67 -21.65 -3.82
CA ASN A 132 -33.77 -20.75 -4.21
C ASN A 132 -34.97 -20.96 -3.26
N GLU A 133 -35.91 -20.03 -3.24
CA GLU A 133 -37.11 -20.12 -2.40
C GLU A 133 -37.94 -21.41 -2.58
N LYS A 134 -37.75 -22.15 -3.67
CA LYS A 134 -38.44 -23.41 -3.99
C LYS A 134 -37.58 -24.64 -3.78
N SER A 135 -36.35 -24.49 -3.33
CA SER A 135 -35.44 -25.60 -3.11
C SER A 135 -35.95 -26.48 -1.95
N GLN A 136 -35.85 -27.79 -2.13
CA GLN A 136 -36.04 -28.73 -1.04
C GLN A 136 -34.72 -28.71 -0.22
N VAL A 137 -34.84 -28.48 1.07
CA VAL A 137 -33.70 -28.29 1.97
C VAL A 137 -33.78 -29.22 3.16
N GLU A 138 -32.65 -29.71 3.59
CA GLU A 138 -32.49 -30.54 4.78
C GLU A 138 -31.64 -29.82 5.82
N VAL A 139 -31.67 -30.32 7.07
CA VAL A 139 -30.87 -29.78 8.17
C VAL A 139 -29.37 -29.94 7.88
N THR A 140 -28.98 -30.99 7.19
CA THR A 140 -27.59 -31.25 6.75
C THR A 140 -27.05 -30.18 5.78
N ASP A 141 -27.93 -29.56 5.00
CA ASP A 141 -27.53 -28.47 4.08
C ASP A 141 -27.18 -27.21 4.90
N LEU A 142 -27.97 -26.90 5.92
CA LEU A 142 -27.67 -25.80 6.83
C LEU A 142 -26.33 -26.00 7.57
N GLU A 143 -26.05 -27.21 8.04
CA GLU A 143 -24.76 -27.53 8.67
C GLU A 143 -23.57 -27.28 7.72
N LYS A 144 -23.68 -27.71 6.46
CA LYS A 144 -22.65 -27.48 5.43
C LYS A 144 -22.45 -26.01 5.15
N LEU A 145 -23.55 -25.22 4.98
CA LEU A 145 -23.48 -23.80 4.68
C LEU A 145 -22.86 -22.99 5.84
N ILE A 146 -23.20 -23.34 7.08
CA ILE A 146 -22.57 -22.75 8.27
C ILE A 146 -21.07 -23.11 8.31
N GLY A 147 -20.72 -24.36 8.01
CA GLY A 147 -19.33 -24.83 7.96
C GLY A 147 -18.50 -24.12 6.86
N ASN A 148 -19.10 -23.85 5.72
CA ASN A 148 -18.51 -23.13 4.60
C ASN A 148 -18.54 -21.59 4.75
N VAL A 149 -19.24 -21.07 5.77
CA VAL A 149 -19.37 -19.61 6.01
C VAL A 149 -20.17 -18.88 4.91
N GLU A 150 -21.13 -19.56 4.30
CA GLU A 150 -22.03 -19.00 3.26
C GLU A 150 -23.25 -18.37 3.92
N VAL A 151 -23.14 -17.10 4.33
CA VAL A 151 -24.11 -16.42 5.20
C VAL A 151 -25.49 -16.26 4.56
N LYS A 152 -25.57 -15.82 3.31
CA LYS A 152 -26.85 -15.58 2.62
C LYS A 152 -27.62 -16.85 2.40
N ASP A 153 -26.92 -17.89 1.93
CA ASP A 153 -27.56 -19.17 1.66
C ASP A 153 -27.99 -19.86 2.97
N ALA A 154 -27.18 -19.71 4.02
CA ALA A 154 -27.54 -20.19 5.35
C ALA A 154 -28.82 -19.51 5.89
N VAL A 155 -28.96 -18.19 5.73
CA VAL A 155 -30.19 -17.45 6.08
C VAL A 155 -31.39 -17.93 5.27
N LEU A 156 -31.21 -18.11 3.95
CA LEU A 156 -32.27 -18.59 3.08
C LEU A 156 -32.74 -20.00 3.51
N VAL A 157 -31.79 -20.92 3.67
CA VAL A 157 -32.08 -22.31 4.05
C VAL A 157 -32.71 -22.39 5.46
N TYR A 158 -32.22 -21.59 6.42
CA TYR A 158 -32.84 -21.52 7.75
C TYR A 158 -34.31 -21.07 7.69
N ASN A 159 -34.61 -20.03 6.90
CA ASN A 159 -35.97 -19.52 6.71
C ASN A 159 -36.86 -20.55 6.01
N LEU A 160 -36.31 -21.33 5.04
CA LEU A 160 -37.05 -22.40 4.36
C LEU A 160 -37.38 -23.56 5.32
N LEU A 161 -36.41 -23.96 6.15
CA LEU A 161 -36.61 -25.01 7.20
C LEU A 161 -37.72 -24.57 8.16
N LYS A 162 -37.70 -23.30 8.62
CA LYS A 162 -38.75 -22.73 9.48
C LYS A 162 -40.09 -22.72 8.81
N LYS A 163 -40.19 -22.33 7.53
CA LYS A 163 -41.41 -22.33 6.73
C LYS A 163 -41.96 -23.73 6.55
N ASN A 164 -41.14 -24.73 6.41
CA ASN A 164 -41.50 -26.13 6.24
C ASN A 164 -41.78 -26.84 7.60
N ASN A 165 -41.75 -26.10 8.72
CA ASN A 165 -41.89 -26.62 10.08
C ASN A 165 -40.89 -27.76 10.40
N ILE A 166 -39.69 -27.72 9.86
CA ILE A 166 -38.61 -28.64 10.19
C ILE A 166 -37.89 -28.09 11.42
N GLU A 167 -37.84 -28.89 12.47
CA GLU A 167 -37.21 -28.49 13.74
C GLU A 167 -35.69 -28.47 13.63
N VAL A 168 -35.09 -27.33 14.00
CA VAL A 168 -33.62 -27.12 14.00
C VAL A 168 -33.14 -27.28 15.43
N SER A 169 -32.10 -28.09 15.66
CA SER A 169 -31.53 -28.33 17.00
C SER A 169 -31.00 -27.03 17.62
N VAL A 170 -31.02 -26.93 18.96
CA VAL A 170 -30.50 -25.76 19.71
C VAL A 170 -29.04 -25.51 19.39
N GLU A 171 -28.24 -26.56 19.19
CA GLU A 171 -26.82 -26.49 18.86
C GLU A 171 -26.61 -25.84 17.46
N LEU A 172 -27.44 -26.22 16.48
CA LEU A 172 -27.36 -25.64 15.14
C LEU A 172 -27.87 -24.21 15.12
N LYS A 173 -28.90 -23.88 15.92
CA LYS A 173 -29.32 -22.48 16.15
C LYS A 173 -28.22 -21.65 16.76
N GLN A 174 -27.43 -22.18 17.71
CA GLN A 174 -26.25 -21.51 18.26
C GLN A 174 -25.20 -21.25 17.17
N SER A 175 -24.86 -22.25 16.38
CA SER A 175 -23.88 -22.10 15.29
C SER A 175 -24.33 -21.07 14.25
N MET A 176 -25.62 -21.08 13.92
CA MET A 176 -26.20 -20.07 13.03
C MET A 176 -26.14 -18.67 13.62
N MET A 177 -26.45 -18.53 14.90
CA MET A 177 -26.39 -17.24 15.61
C MET A 177 -24.93 -16.73 15.67
N GLU A 178 -23.94 -17.60 15.94
CA GLU A 178 -22.52 -17.24 15.91
C GLU A 178 -22.08 -16.74 14.53
N LEU A 179 -22.51 -17.41 13.46
CA LEU A 179 -22.25 -16.98 12.09
C LEU A 179 -22.83 -15.59 11.83
N LEU A 180 -24.11 -15.37 12.15
CA LEU A 180 -24.80 -14.11 11.95
C LEU A 180 -24.21 -12.97 12.78
N CYS A 181 -23.89 -13.23 14.06
CA CYS A 181 -23.25 -12.25 14.93
C CYS A 181 -21.85 -11.86 14.45
N PHE A 182 -21.10 -12.81 13.89
CA PHE A 182 -19.76 -12.54 13.41
C PHE A 182 -19.76 -11.72 12.10
N PHE A 183 -20.63 -12.03 11.16
CA PHE A 183 -20.69 -11.38 9.85
C PHE A 183 -21.74 -10.28 9.71
N ASN A 184 -22.59 -10.07 10.74
CA ASN A 184 -23.69 -9.08 10.73
C ASN A 184 -24.62 -9.27 9.52
N HIS A 185 -25.00 -10.52 9.22
CA HIS A 185 -25.81 -10.91 8.09
C HIS A 185 -25.25 -10.56 6.70
N GLU A 186 -23.95 -10.26 6.61
CA GLU A 186 -23.29 -9.98 5.35
C GLU A 186 -22.42 -11.15 4.92
N GLU A 187 -22.28 -11.32 3.61
CA GLU A 187 -21.41 -12.33 3.03
C GLU A 187 -19.95 -12.10 3.43
N SER A 188 -19.24 -13.17 3.74
CA SER A 188 -17.79 -13.11 3.90
C SER A 188 -17.16 -12.79 2.54
N LEU A 189 -16.20 -11.87 2.52
CA LEU A 189 -15.41 -11.67 1.32
C LEU A 189 -14.36 -12.77 1.24
N ALA A 190 -14.34 -13.50 0.14
CA ALA A 190 -13.29 -14.45 -0.13
C ALA A 190 -11.93 -13.72 -0.18
N GLU A 191 -10.88 -14.40 0.26
CA GLU A 191 -9.52 -13.89 0.28
C GLU A 191 -9.06 -13.41 -1.11
N GLU A 192 -9.56 -14.05 -2.15
CA GLU A 192 -9.34 -13.72 -3.54
C GLU A 192 -9.75 -12.31 -3.97
N TYR A 193 -10.64 -11.63 -3.20
CA TYR A 193 -11.15 -10.28 -3.51
C TYR A 193 -10.48 -9.17 -2.69
N ILE A 194 -9.36 -9.43 -2.00
CA ILE A 194 -8.71 -8.44 -1.15
C ILE A 194 -8.19 -7.26 -1.95
N GLU A 195 -7.56 -7.52 -3.11
CA GLU A 195 -7.03 -6.46 -3.98
C GLU A 195 -8.12 -5.57 -4.57
N GLU A 196 -9.19 -6.19 -5.11
CA GLU A 196 -10.32 -5.48 -5.67
C GLU A 196 -11.03 -4.63 -4.61
N ARG A 197 -11.13 -5.14 -3.39
CA ARG A 197 -11.70 -4.41 -2.25
C ARG A 197 -10.94 -3.13 -1.96
N TRP A 198 -9.62 -3.17 -1.99
CA TRP A 198 -8.80 -1.98 -1.77
C TRP A 198 -9.08 -0.89 -2.82
N PHE A 199 -9.10 -1.24 -4.10
CA PHE A 199 -9.38 -0.30 -5.17
C PHE A 199 -10.81 0.28 -5.10
N ARG A 200 -11.78 -0.48 -4.59
CA ARG A 200 -13.15 -0.01 -4.39
C ARG A 200 -13.30 0.93 -3.20
N GLN A 201 -12.63 0.68 -2.10
CA GLN A 201 -12.73 1.53 -0.91
C GLN A 201 -12.32 2.98 -1.17
N GLY A 202 -11.43 3.21 -2.15
CA GLY A 202 -11.06 4.55 -2.58
C GLY A 202 -12.11 5.29 -3.42
N VAL A 203 -13.08 4.56 -4.00
CA VAL A 203 -14.05 5.12 -4.97
C VAL A 203 -15.43 5.38 -4.37
N THR A 204 -15.83 4.62 -3.35
CA THR A 204 -17.18 4.74 -2.75
C THR A 204 -17.10 5.31 -1.34
N GLU A 205 -17.76 6.46 -1.11
CA GLU A 205 -17.96 7.02 0.24
C GLU A 205 -18.63 6.01 1.20
N LYS A 206 -19.47 5.12 0.68
CA LYS A 206 -20.11 4.03 1.43
C LYS A 206 -19.10 3.03 2.01
N GLY A 207 -17.93 2.84 1.40
CA GLY A 207 -16.86 1.97 1.91
C GLY A 207 -16.17 2.52 3.16
N ARG A 208 -16.30 3.82 3.45
CA ARG A 208 -15.76 4.49 4.63
C ARG A 208 -16.70 4.48 5.84
N GLN A 209 -18.00 4.18 5.62
CA GLN A 209 -18.94 4.10 6.72
C GLN A 209 -18.67 2.84 7.56
N ARG A 210 -18.59 3.01 8.89
CA ARG A 210 -18.52 1.88 9.81
C ARG A 210 -19.77 1.03 9.65
N LYS A 211 -19.60 -0.27 9.50
CA LYS A 211 -20.71 -1.21 9.55
C LYS A 211 -21.26 -1.21 10.96
N THR A 212 -22.54 -0.92 11.09
CA THR A 212 -23.26 -0.93 12.36
C THR A 212 -24.07 -2.22 12.49
N TRP A 213 -24.37 -2.60 13.72
CA TRP A 213 -25.21 -3.74 14.02
C TRP A 213 -26.59 -3.61 13.37
N LYS A 214 -27.09 -4.69 12.82
CA LYS A 214 -28.43 -4.77 12.25
C LYS A 214 -29.39 -5.21 13.34
N ASP A 215 -30.09 -4.23 13.90
CA ASP A 215 -31.08 -4.47 14.98
C ASP A 215 -32.28 -5.27 14.49
N PHE A 216 -32.82 -6.11 15.36
CA PHE A 216 -34.04 -6.92 15.15
C PHE A 216 -33.97 -7.94 14.00
N GLU A 217 -32.79 -8.20 13.48
CA GLU A 217 -32.57 -9.21 12.46
C GLU A 217 -32.53 -10.63 13.06
N LEU A 218 -32.33 -11.63 12.21
CA LEU A 218 -32.43 -13.05 12.53
C LEU A 218 -31.59 -13.49 13.73
N ALA A 219 -30.42 -12.88 13.98
CA ALA A 219 -29.59 -13.23 15.13
C ALA A 219 -30.28 -12.94 16.48
N GLU A 220 -30.90 -11.77 16.61
CA GLU A 220 -31.68 -11.40 17.81
C GLU A 220 -32.95 -12.24 17.91
N GLN A 221 -33.63 -12.54 16.77
CA GLN A 221 -34.81 -13.40 16.75
C GLN A 221 -34.50 -14.80 17.26
N ILE A 222 -33.43 -15.44 16.77
CA ILE A 222 -33.00 -16.77 17.25
C ILE A 222 -32.72 -16.73 18.75
N PHE A 223 -32.02 -15.67 19.23
CA PHE A 223 -31.75 -15.51 20.65
C PHE A 223 -33.03 -15.44 21.50
N HIS A 224 -34.06 -14.77 21.02
CA HIS A 224 -35.35 -14.69 21.72
C HIS A 224 -36.16 -15.97 21.63
N GLU A 225 -36.04 -16.75 20.55
CA GLU A 225 -36.73 -18.02 20.36
C GLU A 225 -36.17 -19.15 21.27
N ILE A 226 -34.95 -19.01 21.77
CA ILE A 226 -34.36 -20.00 22.66
C ILE A 226 -34.86 -19.77 24.09
N GLU A 227 -35.63 -20.73 24.59
CA GLU A 227 -36.22 -20.65 25.95
C GLU A 227 -35.14 -20.79 27.04
N ASP A 228 -34.28 -21.80 26.96
CA ASP A 228 -33.19 -22.05 27.89
C ASP A 228 -31.87 -21.42 27.41
N LYS A 229 -31.65 -20.17 27.81
CA LYS A 229 -30.48 -19.40 27.39
C LYS A 229 -29.23 -19.81 28.16
N LYS A 230 -28.34 -20.48 27.45
CA LYS A 230 -27.00 -20.85 27.96
C LYS A 230 -26.01 -19.69 27.86
N PRO A 231 -24.89 -19.70 28.59
CA PRO A 231 -23.82 -18.70 28.52
C PRO A 231 -23.35 -18.43 27.09
N GLU A 232 -23.27 -19.46 26.24
CA GLU A 232 -22.79 -19.38 24.85
C GLU A 232 -23.64 -18.44 23.96
N HIS A 233 -24.97 -18.42 24.17
CA HIS A 233 -25.89 -17.54 23.45
C HIS A 233 -25.63 -16.07 23.79
N TYR A 234 -25.47 -15.74 25.08
CA TYR A 234 -25.10 -14.36 25.49
C TYR A 234 -23.72 -13.96 24.95
N CYS A 235 -22.73 -14.85 25.04
CA CYS A 235 -21.40 -14.60 24.54
C CYS A 235 -21.38 -14.28 23.04
N ALA A 236 -22.12 -15.03 22.22
CA ALA A 236 -22.19 -14.79 20.78
C ALA A 236 -22.81 -13.42 20.46
N LEU A 237 -23.93 -13.09 21.11
CA LEU A 237 -24.64 -11.85 20.85
C LEU A 237 -23.87 -10.62 21.34
N ILE A 238 -23.30 -10.65 22.55
CA ILE A 238 -22.47 -9.57 23.10
C ILE A 238 -21.26 -9.32 22.18
N ARG A 239 -20.57 -10.36 21.74
CA ARG A 239 -19.41 -10.24 20.83
C ARG A 239 -19.80 -9.63 19.47
N GLY A 240 -20.94 -10.03 18.92
CA GLY A 240 -21.46 -9.49 17.68
C GLY A 240 -21.80 -8.01 17.80
N MET A 241 -22.60 -7.64 18.80
CA MET A 241 -22.98 -6.26 19.09
C MET A 241 -21.77 -5.36 19.36
N ALA A 242 -20.79 -5.84 20.15
CA ALA A 242 -19.56 -5.11 20.43
C ALA A 242 -18.74 -4.88 19.15
N LYS A 243 -18.61 -5.89 18.30
CA LYS A 243 -17.88 -5.81 17.03
C LYS A 243 -18.48 -4.76 16.07
N TYR A 244 -19.78 -4.61 16.06
CA TYR A 244 -20.51 -3.69 15.17
C TYR A 244 -21.04 -2.45 15.88
N PHE A 245 -20.39 -2.06 16.98
CA PHE A 245 -20.59 -0.80 17.71
C PHE A 245 -21.99 -0.56 18.27
N GLN A 246 -22.75 -1.63 18.54
CA GLN A 246 -24.01 -1.53 19.32
C GLN A 246 -23.66 -1.62 20.83
N VAL A 247 -22.96 -0.58 21.29
CA VAL A 247 -22.28 -0.56 22.59
C VAL A 247 -23.26 -0.65 23.76
N GLU A 248 -24.35 0.11 23.70
CA GLU A 248 -25.33 0.19 24.78
C GLU A 248 -26.06 -1.14 25.00
N LYS A 249 -26.51 -1.80 23.91
CA LYS A 249 -27.15 -3.11 24.00
C LYS A 249 -26.20 -4.20 24.47
N ALA A 250 -24.95 -4.19 23.96
CA ALA A 250 -23.93 -5.13 24.41
C ALA A 250 -23.65 -5.00 25.90
N TRP A 251 -23.59 -3.75 26.39
CA TRP A 251 -23.38 -3.50 27.81
C TRP A 251 -24.58 -3.87 28.67
N ALA A 252 -25.83 -3.61 28.22
CA ALA A 252 -27.03 -4.01 28.91
C ALA A 252 -27.13 -5.53 29.03
N LEU A 253 -26.83 -6.28 27.97
CA LEU A 253 -26.77 -7.75 28.02
C LEU A 253 -25.70 -8.25 28.98
N TYR A 254 -24.53 -7.60 29.05
CA TYR A 254 -23.50 -7.90 30.02
C TYR A 254 -23.98 -7.72 31.47
N GLN A 255 -24.67 -6.60 31.74
CA GLN A 255 -25.27 -6.37 33.09
C GLN A 255 -26.32 -7.45 33.46
N GLU A 256 -27.16 -7.80 32.48
CA GLU A 256 -28.13 -8.90 32.66
C GLU A 256 -27.42 -10.23 33.01
N THR A 257 -26.27 -10.54 32.37
CA THR A 257 -25.50 -11.76 32.69
C THR A 257 -24.93 -11.74 34.11
N ILE A 258 -24.52 -10.58 34.62
CA ILE A 258 -24.03 -10.42 36.00
C ILE A 258 -25.18 -10.64 36.96
N GLU A 259 -26.34 -10.02 36.74
CA GLU A 259 -27.52 -10.16 37.60
C GLU A 259 -28.01 -11.60 37.67
N LYS A 260 -27.94 -12.34 36.56
CA LYS A 260 -28.34 -13.77 36.50
C LYS A 260 -27.25 -14.72 36.90
N GLY A 261 -26.05 -14.26 37.24
CA GLY A 261 -24.91 -15.10 37.62
C GLY A 261 -24.38 -15.97 36.44
N ILE A 262 -24.56 -15.56 35.19
CA ILE A 262 -24.12 -16.28 34.00
C ILE A 262 -22.63 -16.05 33.82
N LEU A 263 -21.85 -17.11 33.64
CA LEU A 263 -20.42 -17.06 33.41
C LEU A 263 -20.14 -16.82 31.92
N LEU A 264 -19.38 -15.77 31.59
CA LEU A 264 -18.98 -15.45 30.22
C LEU A 264 -17.60 -16.05 29.90
N ASP A 265 -17.27 -16.12 28.61
CA ASP A 265 -15.94 -16.56 28.15
C ASP A 265 -14.93 -15.40 28.06
N THR A 266 -13.64 -15.72 28.01
CA THR A 266 -12.53 -14.74 27.86
C THR A 266 -12.68 -13.88 26.61
N ALA A 267 -13.18 -14.42 25.48
CA ALA A 267 -13.34 -13.68 24.24
C ALA A 267 -14.42 -12.60 24.36
N THR A 268 -15.48 -12.85 25.12
CA THR A 268 -16.54 -11.86 25.41
C THR A 268 -15.99 -10.73 26.28
N PHE A 269 -15.21 -11.04 27.32
CA PHE A 269 -14.53 -10.01 28.11
C PHE A 269 -13.58 -9.17 27.27
N ASN A 270 -12.84 -9.76 26.33
CA ASN A 270 -12.01 -9.01 25.40
C ASN A 270 -12.83 -8.03 24.54
N SER A 271 -14.01 -8.46 24.07
CA SER A 271 -14.91 -7.59 23.31
C SER A 271 -15.49 -6.45 24.16
N LEU A 272 -15.85 -6.73 25.42
CA LEU A 272 -16.29 -5.70 26.36
C LEU A 272 -15.20 -4.68 26.68
N LEU A 273 -13.96 -5.11 26.84
CA LEU A 273 -12.81 -4.22 27.02
C LEU A 273 -12.62 -3.30 25.80
N GLN A 274 -12.79 -3.80 24.57
CA GLN A 274 -12.67 -2.99 23.36
C GLN A 274 -13.71 -1.87 23.26
N ILE A 275 -14.93 -2.10 23.76
CA ILE A 275 -16.00 -1.09 23.75
C ILE A 275 -16.00 -0.16 24.97
N ALA A 276 -15.19 -0.44 26.00
CA ALA A 276 -15.16 0.34 27.24
C ALA A 276 -14.89 1.85 27.00
N SER A 277 -14.13 2.18 25.97
CA SER A 277 -13.84 3.55 25.58
C SER A 277 -15.05 4.36 25.11
N PHE A 278 -16.11 3.69 24.66
CA PHE A 278 -17.34 4.31 24.18
C PHE A 278 -18.39 4.50 25.26
N LEU A 279 -18.26 3.78 26.39
CA LEU A 279 -19.22 3.80 27.48
C LEU A 279 -19.03 4.96 28.47
N LYS A 280 -17.85 5.53 28.50
CA LYS A 280 -17.50 6.60 29.45
C LYS A 280 -16.83 7.77 28.72
N GLU A 281 -17.20 9.00 29.06
CA GLU A 281 -16.62 10.21 28.46
C GLU A 281 -15.27 10.56 29.08
N SER A 282 -15.17 10.51 30.43
CA SER A 282 -13.94 10.82 31.14
C SER A 282 -12.87 9.74 31.00
N TYR A 283 -11.63 10.14 30.75
CA TYR A 283 -10.49 9.24 30.58
C TYR A 283 -10.20 8.40 31.83
N GLU A 284 -10.35 8.99 33.01
CA GLU A 284 -10.19 8.27 34.29
C GLU A 284 -11.29 7.22 34.46
N MET A 285 -12.53 7.57 34.12
CA MET A 285 -13.63 6.62 34.20
C MET A 285 -13.47 5.47 33.19
N ARG A 286 -12.87 5.71 32.02
CA ARG A 286 -12.53 4.63 31.06
C ARG A 286 -11.54 3.65 31.65
N TRP A 287 -10.48 4.17 32.28
CA TRP A 287 -9.49 3.31 32.91
C TRP A 287 -10.06 2.52 34.09
N ASN A 288 -10.86 3.17 34.92
CA ASN A 288 -11.53 2.50 36.05
C ASN A 288 -12.46 1.38 35.56
N LEU A 289 -13.20 1.63 34.46
CA LEU A 289 -14.05 0.61 33.85
C LEU A 289 -13.24 -0.59 33.34
N VAL A 290 -12.10 -0.35 32.71
CA VAL A 290 -11.18 -1.44 32.29
C VAL A 290 -10.74 -2.27 33.49
N CYS A 291 -10.35 -1.62 34.61
CA CYS A 291 -9.96 -2.31 35.83
C CYS A 291 -11.13 -3.10 36.46
N GLU A 292 -12.34 -2.56 36.40
CA GLU A 292 -13.56 -3.24 36.87
C GLU A 292 -13.84 -4.52 36.06
N VAL A 293 -13.82 -4.41 34.74
CA VAL A 293 -14.04 -5.56 33.82
C VAL A 293 -13.00 -6.66 34.06
N LEU A 294 -11.70 -6.27 34.17
CA LEU A 294 -10.63 -7.24 34.49
C LEU A 294 -10.80 -7.89 35.89
N THR A 295 -11.28 -7.12 36.84
CA THR A 295 -11.57 -7.64 38.19
C THR A 295 -12.73 -8.65 38.16
N THR A 296 -13.78 -8.36 37.41
CA THR A 296 -14.91 -9.27 37.21
C THR A 296 -14.46 -10.56 36.51
N MET A 297 -13.64 -10.45 35.48
CA MET A 297 -13.03 -11.58 34.79
C MET A 297 -12.24 -12.48 35.75
N LYS A 298 -11.42 -11.88 36.62
CA LYS A 298 -10.68 -12.59 37.67
C LYS A 298 -11.62 -13.28 38.65
N ASN A 299 -12.69 -12.59 39.10
CA ASN A 299 -13.66 -13.14 40.05
C ASN A 299 -14.42 -14.34 39.48
N GLN A 300 -14.62 -14.39 38.16
CA GLN A 300 -15.16 -15.55 37.44
C GLN A 300 -14.12 -16.68 37.23
N GLY A 301 -12.89 -16.52 37.72
CA GLY A 301 -11.83 -17.52 37.57
C GLY A 301 -11.24 -17.64 36.18
N LEU A 302 -11.45 -16.64 35.30
CA LEU A 302 -10.94 -16.65 33.96
C LEU A 302 -9.51 -16.10 33.91
N LEU A 303 -8.68 -16.75 33.10
CA LEU A 303 -7.32 -16.27 32.83
C LEU A 303 -7.32 -15.34 31.62
N PRO A 304 -6.63 -14.19 31.71
CA PRO A 304 -6.43 -13.31 30.55
C PRO A 304 -5.55 -13.99 29.50
N ASN A 305 -5.69 -13.56 28.24
CA ASN A 305 -4.90 -14.04 27.12
C ASN A 305 -4.34 -12.85 26.30
N ILE A 306 -3.65 -13.13 25.19
CA ILE A 306 -3.10 -12.10 24.31
C ILE A 306 -4.19 -11.16 23.76
N GLY A 307 -5.39 -11.66 23.48
CA GLY A 307 -6.53 -10.84 23.09
C GLY A 307 -6.96 -9.86 24.18
N THR A 308 -6.85 -10.26 25.46
CA THR A 308 -7.12 -9.38 26.61
C THR A 308 -6.08 -8.26 26.68
N LEU A 309 -4.79 -8.57 26.52
CA LEU A 309 -3.73 -7.55 26.46
C LEU A 309 -4.00 -6.55 25.35
N ASN A 310 -4.27 -7.03 24.14
CA ASN A 310 -4.52 -6.19 22.97
C ASN A 310 -5.78 -5.33 23.16
N ALA A 311 -6.86 -5.86 23.73
CA ALA A 311 -8.08 -5.11 24.02
C ALA A 311 -7.85 -3.97 25.02
N VAL A 312 -7.08 -4.23 26.08
CA VAL A 312 -6.71 -3.18 27.06
C VAL A 312 -5.84 -2.13 26.43
N LEU A 313 -4.79 -2.50 25.68
CA LEU A 313 -3.92 -1.57 24.98
C LEU A 313 -4.70 -0.73 23.96
N GLN A 314 -5.62 -1.35 23.21
CA GLN A 314 -6.50 -0.63 22.29
C GLN A 314 -7.33 0.44 23.01
N THR A 315 -7.90 0.12 24.16
CA THR A 315 -8.66 1.08 24.96
C THR A 315 -7.77 2.22 25.45
N ILE A 316 -6.53 1.92 25.89
CA ILE A 316 -5.57 2.94 26.31
C ILE A 316 -5.23 3.91 25.14
N THR A 317 -5.22 3.48 23.89
CA THR A 317 -4.99 4.39 22.74
C THR A 317 -6.03 5.51 22.66
N THR A 318 -7.24 5.28 23.17
CA THR A 318 -8.33 6.27 23.17
C THR A 318 -8.27 7.25 24.33
N ILE A 319 -7.40 7.01 25.33
CA ILE A 319 -7.21 7.90 26.48
C ILE A 319 -6.40 9.11 26.03
N GLY A 320 -6.89 10.32 26.35
CA GLY A 320 -6.20 11.57 26.02
C GLY A 320 -4.97 11.84 26.90
N GLY A 321 -4.18 12.83 26.47
CA GLY A 321 -2.91 13.17 27.12
C GLY A 321 -1.79 12.20 26.76
N TYR A 322 -0.60 12.41 27.33
CA TYR A 322 0.59 11.61 26.96
C TYR A 322 1.11 10.76 28.13
N ASN A 323 1.18 11.32 29.33
CA ASN A 323 1.82 10.67 30.48
C ASN A 323 1.02 9.51 31.04
N HIS A 324 -0.28 9.68 31.27
CA HIS A 324 -1.14 8.63 31.85
C HIS A 324 -1.26 7.41 30.91
N PRO A 325 -1.57 7.57 29.60
CA PRO A 325 -1.64 6.41 28.69
C PRO A 325 -0.32 5.65 28.62
N ARG A 326 0.83 6.34 28.54
CA ARG A 326 2.15 5.69 28.53
C ARG A 326 2.40 4.88 29.79
N THR A 327 2.09 5.45 30.95
CA THR A 327 2.24 4.77 32.24
C THR A 327 1.33 3.55 32.36
N TYR A 328 0.06 3.67 31.93
CA TYR A 328 -0.89 2.55 31.95
C TYR A 328 -0.47 1.44 31.00
N ALA A 329 -0.01 1.76 29.80
CA ALA A 329 0.46 0.80 28.82
C ALA A 329 1.67 0.00 29.32
N LEU A 330 2.68 0.67 29.91
CA LEU A 330 3.86 -0.01 30.46
C LEU A 330 3.49 -0.89 31.66
N LYS A 331 2.63 -0.42 32.55
CA LYS A 331 2.14 -1.25 33.67
C LYS A 331 1.40 -2.48 33.17
N THR A 332 0.47 -2.32 32.23
CA THR A 332 -0.28 -3.41 31.63
C THR A 332 0.66 -4.43 31.01
N LEU A 333 1.60 -3.99 30.18
CA LEU A 333 2.57 -4.87 29.53
C LEU A 333 3.40 -5.66 30.56
N SER A 334 3.87 -4.97 31.62
CA SER A 334 4.63 -5.61 32.71
C SER A 334 3.82 -6.66 33.44
N GLU A 335 2.56 -6.40 33.78
CA GLU A 335 1.71 -7.36 34.48
C GLU A 335 1.38 -8.58 33.63
N PHE A 336 1.10 -8.38 32.34
CA PHE A 336 0.82 -9.50 31.43
C PHE A 336 2.07 -10.36 31.17
N LYS A 337 3.25 -9.76 31.07
CA LYS A 337 4.52 -10.52 30.98
C LYS A 337 4.77 -11.35 32.25
N LYS A 338 4.45 -10.84 33.42
CA LYS A 338 4.53 -11.62 34.68
C LYS A 338 3.58 -12.82 34.71
N LEU A 339 2.45 -12.72 34.00
CA LEU A 339 1.52 -13.84 33.80
C LEU A 339 1.98 -14.84 32.72
N GLY A 340 3.13 -14.61 32.10
CA GLY A 340 3.67 -15.45 31.02
C GLY A 340 3.04 -15.21 29.64
N ILE A 341 2.36 -14.09 29.45
CA ILE A 341 1.73 -13.74 28.17
C ILE A 341 2.72 -12.91 27.37
N GLU A 342 3.25 -13.49 26.28
CA GLU A 342 4.16 -12.82 25.36
C GLU A 342 3.36 -11.87 24.45
N PRO A 343 3.83 -10.61 24.25
CA PRO A 343 3.20 -9.65 23.35
C PRO A 343 3.25 -10.11 21.89
N SER A 344 2.16 -9.92 21.14
CA SER A 344 2.11 -10.08 19.70
C SER A 344 2.54 -8.79 18.98
N LEU A 345 2.64 -8.83 17.63
CA LEU A 345 2.89 -7.63 16.86
C LEU A 345 1.77 -6.57 17.04
N ALA A 346 0.52 -6.99 17.25
CA ALA A 346 -0.58 -6.08 17.57
C ALA A 346 -0.36 -5.37 18.91
N SER A 347 0.17 -6.06 19.92
CA SER A 347 0.53 -5.41 21.20
C SER A 347 1.56 -4.29 20.97
N TRP A 348 2.58 -4.55 20.17
CA TRP A 348 3.60 -3.57 19.83
C TRP A 348 3.06 -2.44 18.93
N TYR A 349 2.14 -2.74 18.00
CA TYR A 349 1.41 -1.73 17.24
C TYR A 349 0.67 -0.74 18.16
N TYR A 350 -0.07 -1.25 19.15
CA TYR A 350 -0.76 -0.37 20.09
C TYR A 350 0.21 0.42 20.97
N MET A 351 1.35 -0.16 21.35
CA MET A 351 2.41 0.58 22.05
C MET A 351 2.91 1.76 21.21
N LEU A 352 3.19 1.55 19.92
CA LEU A 352 3.56 2.63 19.00
C LEU A 352 2.47 3.69 18.90
N ALA A 353 1.20 3.29 18.75
CA ALA A 353 0.06 4.21 18.67
C ALA A 353 -0.13 5.05 19.95
N ILE A 354 0.27 4.55 21.12
CA ILE A 354 0.22 5.27 22.39
C ILE A 354 1.39 6.24 22.53
N PHE A 355 2.60 5.82 22.17
CA PHE A 355 3.84 6.56 22.44
C PHE A 355 4.22 7.53 21.33
N CYS A 356 3.93 7.20 20.07
CA CYS A 356 4.36 7.96 18.89
C CYS A 356 3.17 8.66 18.21
N ARG A 357 2.40 9.44 18.98
CA ARG A 357 1.30 10.26 18.46
C ARG A 357 1.84 11.45 17.68
N GLU A 358 1.22 11.83 16.55
CA GLU A 358 1.65 12.93 15.67
C GLU A 358 1.96 14.24 16.40
N ARG A 359 1.12 14.62 17.36
CA ARG A 359 1.27 15.87 18.13
C ARG A 359 1.89 15.66 19.51
N GLY A 360 2.45 14.46 19.75
CA GLY A 360 3.03 14.10 21.03
C GLY A 360 4.53 14.42 21.13
N PRO A 361 5.10 14.35 22.35
CA PRO A 361 6.55 14.42 22.51
C PRO A 361 7.21 13.22 21.88
N THR A 362 8.35 13.44 21.22
CA THR A 362 9.15 12.39 20.58
C THR A 362 9.44 11.24 21.54
N SER A 363 9.29 10.01 21.07
CA SER A 363 9.48 8.80 21.86
C SER A 363 10.36 7.81 21.11
N HIS A 364 11.37 7.31 21.79
CA HIS A 364 12.29 6.29 21.26
C HIS A 364 11.86 4.86 21.57
N ILE A 365 10.60 4.64 21.96
CA ILE A 365 10.06 3.32 22.32
C ILE A 365 10.28 2.25 21.23
N LEU A 366 10.33 2.65 19.96
CA LEU A 366 10.55 1.70 18.86
C LEU A 366 11.94 1.06 18.93
N HIS A 367 12.97 1.75 19.43
CA HIS A 367 14.30 1.14 19.67
C HIS A 367 14.20 0.01 20.71
N ASP A 368 13.48 0.26 21.82
CA ASP A 368 13.30 -0.73 22.87
C ASP A 368 12.51 -1.95 22.37
N ILE A 369 11.44 -1.68 21.59
CA ILE A 369 10.64 -2.73 20.96
C ILE A 369 11.53 -3.56 20.02
N MET A 370 12.29 -2.92 19.14
CA MET A 370 13.17 -3.63 18.19
C MET A 370 14.24 -4.45 18.89
N ASN A 371 14.80 -3.95 20.01
CA ASN A 371 15.74 -4.72 20.81
C ASN A 371 15.14 -6.01 21.38
N GLU A 372 13.84 -6.01 21.67
CA GLU A 372 13.13 -7.17 22.18
C GLU A 372 12.71 -8.16 21.09
N ILE A 373 12.32 -7.69 19.89
CA ILE A 373 11.72 -8.52 18.85
C ILE A 373 12.66 -8.88 17.69
N GLU A 374 13.84 -8.29 17.62
CA GLU A 374 14.80 -8.53 16.53
C GLU A 374 15.15 -10.03 16.43
N ASN A 375 15.20 -10.54 15.20
CA ASN A 375 15.45 -11.95 14.87
C ASN A 375 14.42 -12.96 15.44
N LYS A 376 13.22 -12.50 15.80
CA LYS A 376 12.11 -13.37 16.15
C LYS A 376 11.18 -13.58 14.95
N GLU A 377 10.61 -14.75 14.86
CA GLU A 377 9.55 -15.10 13.92
C GLU A 377 8.19 -14.94 14.59
N PHE A 378 7.23 -14.37 13.87
CA PHE A 378 5.89 -14.12 14.35
C PHE A 378 4.85 -14.82 13.48
N HIS A 379 3.70 -15.11 14.09
CA HIS A 379 2.52 -15.66 13.43
C HIS A 379 1.32 -14.80 13.77
N ILE A 380 0.33 -14.76 12.88
CA ILE A 380 -0.90 -14.00 13.09
C ILE A 380 -1.67 -14.56 14.30
N GLN A 381 -1.81 -13.75 15.34
CA GLN A 381 -2.61 -14.03 16.55
C GLN A 381 -3.76 -13.03 16.69
N ASP A 382 -3.63 -11.85 16.10
CA ASP A 382 -4.58 -10.76 16.16
C ASP A 382 -4.71 -10.11 14.78
N PRO A 383 -5.91 -9.65 14.34
CA PRO A 383 -6.07 -8.95 13.08
C PRO A 383 -5.19 -7.68 12.93
N LYS A 384 -4.72 -7.11 14.04
CA LYS A 384 -3.86 -5.94 14.07
C LYS A 384 -2.36 -6.25 13.97
N ASP A 385 -1.95 -7.51 13.99
CA ASP A 385 -0.55 -7.89 13.79
C ASP A 385 -0.01 -7.37 12.45
N THR A 386 -0.85 -7.35 11.40
CA THR A 386 -0.49 -6.83 10.08
C THR A 386 -0.37 -5.30 10.00
N PHE A 387 -0.56 -4.58 11.08
CA PHE A 387 -0.39 -3.11 11.12
C PHE A 387 0.96 -2.69 11.69
N PHE A 388 1.66 -3.60 12.37
CA PHE A 388 2.91 -3.28 13.06
C PHE A 388 3.97 -2.72 12.10
N PHE A 389 4.29 -3.44 11.02
CA PHE A 389 5.38 -3.06 10.13
C PHE A 389 5.14 -1.70 9.46
N VAL A 390 3.92 -1.46 8.99
CA VAL A 390 3.55 -0.17 8.39
C VAL A 390 3.67 0.97 9.39
N THR A 391 3.18 0.76 10.63
CA THR A 391 3.24 1.79 11.67
C THR A 391 4.67 2.00 12.16
N ALA A 392 5.46 0.94 12.32
CA ALA A 392 6.87 1.06 12.70
C ALA A 392 7.67 1.85 11.65
N MET A 393 7.43 1.60 10.36
CA MET A 393 8.07 2.34 9.28
C MET A 393 7.60 3.81 9.24
N ASP A 394 6.32 4.07 9.51
CA ASP A 394 5.80 5.43 9.65
C ASP A 394 6.48 6.19 10.80
N VAL A 395 6.67 5.53 11.95
CA VAL A 395 7.42 6.10 13.08
C VAL A 395 8.87 6.39 12.71
N CYS A 396 9.54 5.50 11.99
CA CYS A 396 10.90 5.76 11.50
C CYS A 396 10.97 6.98 10.59
N ARG A 397 9.98 7.18 9.71
CA ARG A 397 9.93 8.30 8.76
C ARG A 397 9.51 9.61 9.41
N ASN A 398 8.35 9.63 10.09
CA ASN A 398 7.67 10.88 10.46
C ASN A 398 7.94 11.30 11.90
N HIS A 399 8.36 10.37 12.78
CA HIS A 399 8.53 10.66 14.21
C HIS A 399 10.00 10.72 14.63
N LEU A 400 10.83 9.83 14.13
CA LEU A 400 12.23 9.70 14.52
C LEU A 400 13.22 10.17 13.45
N HIS A 401 12.85 10.10 12.17
CA HIS A 401 13.74 10.34 11.02
C HIS A 401 15.02 9.48 11.06
N ASP A 402 14.85 8.19 11.44
CA ASP A 402 15.95 7.27 11.71
C ASP A 402 16.02 6.17 10.65
N LYS A 403 17.05 6.24 9.80
CA LYS A 403 17.34 5.27 8.74
C LYS A 403 17.80 3.92 9.25
N ASP A 404 18.60 3.91 10.31
CA ASP A 404 19.19 2.68 10.83
C ASP A 404 18.10 1.83 11.49
N LEU A 405 17.19 2.48 12.18
CA LEU A 405 15.99 1.85 12.72
C LEU A 405 15.06 1.33 11.61
N ALA A 406 14.89 2.10 10.52
CA ALA A 406 14.12 1.67 9.36
C ALA A 406 14.73 0.42 8.70
N LYS A 407 16.06 0.34 8.59
CA LYS A 407 16.78 -0.85 8.10
C LYS A 407 16.59 -2.05 9.03
N ARG A 408 16.60 -1.85 10.36
CA ARG A 408 16.32 -2.92 11.34
C ARG A 408 14.88 -3.44 11.20
N VAL A 409 13.90 -2.57 11.04
CA VAL A 409 12.49 -2.96 10.81
C VAL A 409 12.37 -3.74 9.50
N ASN A 410 13.05 -3.29 8.44
CA ASN A 410 13.07 -4.00 7.16
C ASN A 410 13.73 -5.38 7.26
N LYS A 411 14.83 -5.50 8.01
CA LYS A 411 15.48 -6.79 8.29
C LYS A 411 14.57 -7.75 9.04
N LEU A 412 13.81 -7.25 10.02
CA LEU A 412 12.84 -8.06 10.76
C LEU A 412 11.69 -8.54 9.85
N LEU A 413 11.20 -7.67 8.96
CA LEU A 413 10.16 -8.03 7.99
C LEU A 413 10.59 -9.20 7.09
N HIS A 414 11.85 -9.18 6.63
CA HIS A 414 12.40 -10.22 5.75
C HIS A 414 13.00 -11.42 6.51
N PHE A 415 12.83 -11.47 7.82
CA PHE A 415 13.30 -12.60 8.62
C PHE A 415 12.30 -13.74 8.56
N LYS A 416 12.68 -14.87 7.91
CA LYS A 416 11.85 -16.06 7.72
C LYS A 416 10.47 -15.72 7.11
N ASP A 417 9.37 -16.14 7.75
CA ASP A 417 8.01 -15.99 7.26
C ASP A 417 7.32 -14.68 7.70
N ASN A 418 8.04 -13.75 8.33
CA ASN A 418 7.48 -12.48 8.80
C ASN A 418 6.92 -11.60 7.67
N TYR A 419 7.37 -11.80 6.43
CA TYR A 419 6.87 -11.01 5.28
C TYR A 419 5.35 -11.17 5.08
N ASN A 420 4.80 -12.33 5.41
CA ASN A 420 3.35 -12.58 5.37
C ASN A 420 2.55 -11.65 6.32
N LEU A 421 3.22 -11.04 7.30
CA LEU A 421 2.61 -10.12 8.27
C LEU A 421 2.55 -8.67 7.80
N ILE A 422 3.04 -8.36 6.60
CA ILE A 422 2.86 -7.02 6.00
C ILE A 422 1.39 -6.74 5.69
N GLY A 423 0.63 -7.80 5.41
CA GLY A 423 -0.81 -7.77 5.17
C GLY A 423 -1.16 -7.81 3.69
N ASP A 424 -1.84 -6.79 3.20
CA ASP A 424 -2.28 -6.68 1.81
C ASP A 424 -1.34 -5.80 0.96
N SER A 425 -1.50 -5.82 -0.35
CA SER A 425 -0.71 -5.02 -1.30
C SER A 425 -0.80 -3.51 -1.05
N TYR A 426 -1.88 -3.06 -0.41
CA TYR A 426 -2.02 -1.65 -0.02
C TYR A 426 -1.07 -1.27 1.12
N LYS A 427 -1.03 -2.08 2.16
CA LYS A 427 -0.10 -1.88 3.29
C LYS A 427 1.35 -2.02 2.84
N GLU A 428 1.63 -2.99 1.96
CA GLU A 428 2.92 -3.16 1.33
C GLU A 428 3.36 -1.88 0.58
N SER A 429 2.47 -1.30 -0.23
CA SER A 429 2.73 -0.05 -0.94
C SER A 429 3.01 1.11 0.03
N ILE A 430 2.23 1.25 1.12
CA ILE A 430 2.48 2.27 2.15
C ILE A 430 3.82 2.03 2.84
N TYR A 431 4.14 0.80 3.17
CA TYR A 431 5.39 0.42 3.83
C TYR A 431 6.61 0.84 3.00
N TYR A 432 6.67 0.44 1.72
CA TYR A 432 7.79 0.77 0.86
C TYR A 432 7.85 2.25 0.49
N ARG A 433 6.70 2.93 0.39
CA ARG A 433 6.67 4.39 0.28
C ARG A 433 7.38 5.06 1.46
N GLN A 434 7.05 4.65 2.68
CA GLN A 434 7.68 5.20 3.89
C GLN A 434 9.18 4.85 3.94
N PHE A 435 9.54 3.61 3.62
CA PHE A 435 10.92 3.12 3.62
C PHE A 435 11.79 3.88 2.62
N LEU A 436 11.37 3.97 1.35
CA LEU A 436 12.11 4.72 0.33
C LEU A 436 12.19 6.21 0.66
N SER A 437 11.12 6.79 1.21
CA SER A 437 11.12 8.21 1.58
C SER A 437 12.09 8.52 2.72
N VAL A 438 12.19 7.66 3.75
CA VAL A 438 13.18 7.88 4.83
C VAL A 438 14.61 7.71 4.31
N LEU A 439 14.86 6.71 3.46
CA LEU A 439 16.19 6.50 2.87
C LEU A 439 16.59 7.65 1.93
N CYS A 440 15.68 8.10 1.08
CA CYS A 440 15.90 9.21 0.15
C CYS A 440 16.35 10.50 0.88
N ASN A 441 15.81 10.74 2.06
CA ASN A 441 16.12 11.95 2.84
C ASN A 441 17.36 11.83 3.74
N THR A 442 17.85 10.60 4.00
CA THR A 442 18.86 10.38 5.04
C THR A 442 20.10 9.60 4.57
N GLU A 443 20.02 8.89 3.45
CA GLU A 443 21.14 8.14 2.88
C GLU A 443 21.88 8.93 1.79
N PRO A 444 23.16 8.61 1.53
CA PRO A 444 23.83 9.02 0.31
C PRO A 444 23.07 8.52 -0.92
N LEU A 445 23.02 9.35 -1.97
CA LEU A 445 22.18 9.06 -3.14
C LEU A 445 22.55 7.73 -3.83
N GLU A 446 23.84 7.39 -3.90
CA GLU A 446 24.29 6.12 -4.51
C GLU A 446 23.69 4.91 -3.78
N THR A 447 23.81 4.89 -2.46
CA THR A 447 23.26 3.80 -1.61
C THR A 447 21.75 3.73 -1.69
N PHE A 448 21.09 4.89 -1.74
CA PHE A 448 19.66 4.97 -1.96
C PHE A 448 19.26 4.39 -3.32
N MET A 449 19.97 4.73 -4.40
CA MET A 449 19.69 4.24 -5.75
C MET A 449 19.92 2.73 -5.89
N GLU A 450 20.87 2.14 -5.16
CA GLU A 450 21.01 0.68 -5.07
C GLU A 450 19.74 0.04 -4.51
N THR A 451 19.23 0.55 -3.39
CA THR A 451 17.99 0.06 -2.78
C THR A 451 16.77 0.31 -3.68
N TYR A 452 16.72 1.48 -4.32
CA TYR A 452 15.68 1.81 -5.27
C TYR A 452 15.62 0.82 -6.44
N ASN A 453 16.76 0.53 -7.06
CA ASN A 453 16.85 -0.41 -8.18
C ASN A 453 16.48 -1.85 -7.81
N LEU A 454 16.69 -2.24 -6.54
CA LEU A 454 16.30 -3.55 -6.04
C LEU A 454 14.77 -3.68 -5.92
N LEU A 455 14.10 -2.62 -5.47
CA LEU A 455 12.67 -2.67 -5.15
C LEU A 455 11.76 -2.22 -6.31
N VAL A 456 12.25 -1.33 -7.17
CA VAL A 456 11.46 -0.72 -8.27
C VAL A 456 11.87 -1.36 -9.60
N PRO A 457 10.94 -1.81 -10.44
CA PRO A 457 9.47 -1.74 -10.32
C PRO A 457 8.81 -2.96 -9.67
N ASN A 458 9.56 -4.01 -9.34
CA ASN A 458 9.01 -5.34 -9.07
C ASN A 458 8.18 -5.41 -7.79
N VAL A 459 8.68 -4.82 -6.71
CA VAL A 459 8.02 -4.83 -5.40
C VAL A 459 7.13 -3.61 -5.22
N TYR A 460 7.65 -2.45 -5.60
CA TYR A 460 6.99 -1.18 -5.37
C TYR A 460 7.00 -0.30 -6.61
N ILE A 461 5.88 0.32 -6.90
CA ILE A 461 5.72 1.34 -7.95
C ILE A 461 5.62 2.69 -7.26
N PRO A 462 6.64 3.57 -7.38
CA PRO A 462 6.65 4.87 -6.72
C PRO A 462 5.46 5.74 -7.12
N GLU A 463 4.83 6.34 -6.12
CA GLU A 463 3.78 7.33 -6.29
C GLU A 463 4.40 8.68 -6.74
N PRO A 464 3.62 9.60 -7.34
CA PRO A 464 4.15 10.90 -7.77
C PRO A 464 4.88 11.69 -6.68
N SER A 465 4.45 11.59 -5.42
CA SER A 465 5.10 12.26 -4.29
C SER A 465 6.51 11.71 -4.00
N VAL A 466 6.69 10.40 -4.12
CA VAL A 466 8.01 9.77 -3.94
C VAL A 466 8.94 10.11 -5.10
N MET A 467 8.41 10.15 -6.33
CA MET A 467 9.18 10.60 -7.50
C MET A 467 9.63 12.05 -7.34
N GLU A 468 8.79 12.91 -6.78
CA GLU A 468 9.15 14.30 -6.46
C GLU A 468 10.27 14.37 -5.42
N ASP A 469 10.20 13.57 -4.34
CA ASP A 469 11.26 13.49 -3.33
C ASP A 469 12.59 13.02 -3.95
N ILE A 470 12.55 12.02 -4.84
CA ILE A 470 13.74 11.50 -5.55
C ILE A 470 14.34 12.58 -6.45
N LEU A 471 13.53 13.29 -7.23
CA LEU A 471 14.00 14.37 -8.10
C LEU A 471 14.65 15.50 -7.29
N LYS A 472 14.07 15.89 -6.16
CA LYS A 472 14.66 16.86 -5.23
C LYS A 472 16.00 16.38 -4.66
N CYS A 473 16.11 15.10 -4.33
CA CYS A 473 17.36 14.51 -3.88
C CYS A 473 18.43 14.53 -4.97
N ILE A 474 18.08 14.23 -6.21
CA ILE A 474 18.96 14.32 -7.38
C ILE A 474 19.44 15.76 -7.58
N ASP A 475 18.54 16.74 -7.47
CA ASP A 475 18.86 18.17 -7.63
C ASP A 475 19.86 18.63 -6.57
N VAL A 476 19.60 18.34 -5.30
CA VAL A 476 20.49 18.72 -4.19
C VAL A 476 21.89 18.11 -4.31
N ASN A 477 22.00 16.89 -4.84
CA ASN A 477 23.27 16.21 -5.05
C ASN A 477 23.91 16.48 -6.42
N CYS A 478 23.27 17.27 -7.29
CA CYS A 478 23.69 17.51 -8.67
C CYS A 478 23.96 16.22 -9.49
N ALA A 479 23.28 15.13 -9.14
CA ALA A 479 23.51 13.79 -9.70
C ALA A 479 22.63 13.53 -10.93
N VAL A 480 22.78 14.40 -11.92
CA VAL A 480 21.92 14.42 -13.12
C VAL A 480 22.01 13.17 -13.99
N ASP A 481 23.01 12.32 -13.78
CA ASP A 481 23.20 11.04 -14.50
C ASP A 481 22.04 10.07 -14.27
N TYR A 482 21.31 10.19 -13.17
CA TYR A 482 20.13 9.35 -12.87
C TYR A 482 18.84 9.82 -13.57
N LEU A 483 18.79 11.05 -14.12
CA LEU A 483 17.57 11.59 -14.74
C LEU A 483 17.02 10.75 -15.90
N PRO A 484 17.86 10.19 -16.80
CA PRO A 484 17.34 9.32 -17.87
C PRO A 484 16.62 8.07 -17.34
N GLN A 485 17.13 7.48 -16.26
CA GLN A 485 16.47 6.33 -15.60
C GLN A 485 15.15 6.75 -14.97
N ILE A 486 15.14 7.87 -14.24
CA ILE A 486 13.93 8.36 -13.58
C ILE A 486 12.86 8.75 -14.63
N TRP A 487 13.25 9.35 -15.75
CA TRP A 487 12.33 9.63 -16.86
C TRP A 487 11.72 8.36 -17.43
N SER A 488 12.51 7.32 -17.65
CA SER A 488 12.03 6.01 -18.11
C SER A 488 10.98 5.43 -17.13
N HIS A 489 11.23 5.52 -15.83
CA HIS A 489 10.28 5.08 -14.81
C HIS A 489 9.02 5.96 -14.77
N MET A 490 9.13 7.28 -14.97
CA MET A 490 7.97 8.16 -15.06
C MET A 490 7.05 7.79 -16.24
N ILE A 491 7.63 7.39 -17.37
CA ILE A 491 6.85 6.85 -18.50
C ILE A 491 6.17 5.53 -18.12
N GLN A 492 6.94 4.61 -17.57
CA GLN A 492 6.48 3.27 -17.20
C GLN A 492 5.32 3.32 -16.18
N PHE A 493 5.35 4.29 -15.24
CA PHE A 493 4.37 4.41 -14.16
C PHE A 493 3.22 5.39 -14.49
N ASP A 494 3.15 5.87 -15.73
CA ASP A 494 2.10 6.81 -16.18
C ASP A 494 2.08 8.14 -15.38
N HIS A 495 3.26 8.69 -15.13
CA HIS A 495 3.41 9.97 -14.43
C HIS A 495 3.64 11.15 -15.39
N THR A 496 3.66 10.90 -16.69
CA THR A 496 3.93 11.91 -17.74
C THR A 496 2.85 12.99 -17.86
N GLY A 497 1.65 12.77 -17.29
CA GLY A 497 0.60 13.79 -17.19
C GLY A 497 0.69 14.67 -15.93
N ARG A 498 1.75 14.54 -15.12
CA ARG A 498 1.92 15.32 -13.86
C ARG A 498 2.79 16.55 -14.10
N GLU A 499 2.15 17.71 -14.29
CA GLU A 499 2.83 18.98 -14.59
C GLU A 499 3.94 19.33 -13.58
N ASN A 500 3.70 19.12 -12.29
CA ASN A 500 4.70 19.40 -11.24
C ASN A 500 5.99 18.58 -11.43
N LEU A 501 5.88 17.30 -11.79
CA LEU A 501 7.04 16.44 -12.01
C LEU A 501 7.78 16.80 -13.30
N LEU A 502 7.04 17.13 -14.35
CA LEU A 502 7.62 17.58 -15.62
C LEU A 502 8.40 18.89 -15.44
N ASN A 503 7.80 19.85 -14.78
CA ASN A 503 8.46 21.13 -14.49
C ASN A 503 9.73 20.93 -13.63
N LEU A 504 9.66 20.03 -12.63
CA LEU A 504 10.80 19.79 -11.75
C LEU A 504 11.98 19.15 -12.52
N ILE A 505 11.73 18.11 -13.32
CA ILE A 505 12.79 17.44 -14.07
C ILE A 505 13.41 18.39 -15.13
N LEU A 506 12.59 19.19 -15.83
CA LEU A 506 13.09 20.18 -16.77
C LEU A 506 13.91 21.25 -16.08
N GLN A 507 13.44 21.75 -14.93
CA GLN A 507 14.18 22.73 -14.14
C GLN A 507 15.56 22.18 -13.73
N ILE A 508 15.63 20.92 -13.25
CA ILE A 508 16.91 20.29 -12.88
C ILE A 508 17.85 20.22 -14.10
N MET A 509 17.34 19.80 -15.26
CA MET A 509 18.12 19.70 -16.50
C MET A 509 18.61 21.06 -17.00
N VAL A 510 17.81 22.12 -16.82
CA VAL A 510 18.18 23.49 -17.20
C VAL A 510 19.20 24.07 -16.23
N THR A 511 19.01 23.85 -14.91
CA THR A 511 19.88 24.43 -13.86
C THR A 511 21.24 23.75 -13.81
N ASN A 512 21.30 22.44 -14.05
CA ASN A 512 22.51 21.63 -13.95
C ASN A 512 22.90 21.06 -15.34
N PRO A 513 23.47 21.86 -16.25
CA PRO A 513 23.86 21.39 -17.57
C PRO A 513 24.99 20.36 -17.46
N PRO A 514 24.85 19.18 -18.09
CA PRO A 514 25.86 18.16 -18.03
C PRO A 514 27.09 18.54 -18.89
N GLN A 515 28.27 18.11 -18.44
CA GLN A 515 29.52 18.29 -19.21
C GLN A 515 29.73 17.17 -20.23
N ASN A 516 29.14 16.00 -20.00
CA ASN A 516 29.25 14.85 -20.89
C ASN A 516 28.34 15.02 -22.12
N PRO A 517 28.87 14.99 -23.34
CA PRO A 517 28.08 15.14 -24.59
C PRO A 517 26.95 14.09 -24.71
N GLU A 518 27.22 12.84 -24.34
CA GLU A 518 26.20 11.78 -24.38
C GLU A 518 24.99 12.08 -23.49
N LEU A 519 25.22 12.74 -22.35
CA LEU A 519 24.16 13.10 -21.44
C LEU A 519 23.39 14.33 -21.94
N VAL A 520 24.06 15.26 -22.65
CA VAL A 520 23.40 16.37 -23.35
C VAL A 520 22.43 15.83 -24.41
N ASP A 521 22.87 14.85 -25.21
CA ASP A 521 22.02 14.22 -26.22
C ASP A 521 20.81 13.51 -25.59
N LYS A 522 21.03 12.78 -24.47
CA LYS A 522 19.94 12.14 -23.71
C LYS A 522 18.95 13.18 -23.18
N PHE A 523 19.42 14.31 -22.65
CA PHE A 523 18.55 15.38 -22.16
C PHE A 523 17.72 15.99 -23.29
N THR A 524 18.33 16.22 -24.44
CA THR A 524 17.62 16.70 -25.62
C THR A 524 16.54 15.72 -26.08
N ALA A 525 16.87 14.43 -26.07
CA ALA A 525 15.90 13.38 -26.39
C ALA A 525 14.75 13.33 -25.38
N ILE A 526 15.03 13.43 -24.08
CA ILE A 526 14.03 13.46 -23.01
C ILE A 526 13.11 14.69 -23.14
N ALA A 527 13.69 15.86 -23.30
CA ALA A 527 12.93 17.11 -23.46
C ALA A 527 11.99 17.07 -24.69
N TRP A 528 12.47 16.50 -25.78
CA TRP A 528 11.67 16.31 -27.00
C TRP A 528 10.58 15.24 -26.82
N ASP A 529 10.85 14.15 -26.12
CA ASP A 529 9.85 13.11 -25.78
C ASP A 529 8.75 13.70 -24.88
N MET A 530 9.12 14.55 -23.91
CA MET A 530 8.16 15.28 -23.08
C MET A 530 7.23 16.16 -23.92
N TYR A 531 7.79 16.92 -24.86
CA TYR A 531 7.01 17.78 -25.77
C TYR A 531 5.98 16.95 -26.56
N LYS A 532 6.42 15.86 -27.19
CA LYS A 532 5.53 15.00 -27.99
C LYS A 532 4.42 14.38 -27.16
N ARG A 533 4.74 13.85 -25.98
CA ARG A 533 3.74 13.24 -25.07
C ARG A 533 2.71 14.26 -24.60
N LEU A 534 3.13 15.47 -24.29
CA LEU A 534 2.20 16.54 -23.92
C LEU A 534 1.31 16.93 -25.12
N GLU A 535 1.86 17.01 -26.33
CA GLU A 535 1.10 17.28 -27.54
C GLU A 535 0.04 16.20 -27.81
N GLU A 536 0.41 14.92 -27.65
CA GLU A 536 -0.52 13.79 -27.75
C GLU A 536 -1.61 13.84 -26.68
N LEU A 537 -1.26 14.16 -25.43
CA LEU A 537 -2.23 14.29 -24.33
C LEU A 537 -3.23 15.43 -24.56
N ILE A 538 -2.76 16.57 -25.08
CA ILE A 538 -3.61 17.71 -25.43
C ILE A 538 -4.51 17.35 -26.61
N ALA A 539 -3.97 16.71 -27.65
CA ALA A 539 -4.71 16.29 -28.86
C ALA A 539 -5.77 15.22 -28.57
N ALA A 540 -5.49 14.30 -27.63
CA ALA A 540 -6.43 13.26 -27.20
C ALA A 540 -7.69 13.81 -26.53
N GLY A 541 -7.74 15.09 -26.27
CA GLY A 541 -8.88 15.82 -25.71
C GLY A 541 -9.22 15.31 -24.32
N SER A 542 -9.11 16.15 -23.35
CA SER A 542 -9.40 15.89 -21.94
C SER A 542 -10.85 15.42 -21.70
N ASN A 543 -11.15 14.17 -22.02
CA ASN A 543 -12.49 13.60 -21.90
C ASN A 543 -12.80 13.03 -20.51
N ARG A 544 -12.05 13.34 -19.46
CA ARG A 544 -12.43 12.96 -18.07
C ARG A 544 -11.75 13.88 -17.06
N ASN A 545 -12.50 14.81 -16.45
CA ASN A 545 -12.28 15.41 -15.12
C ASN A 545 -10.83 15.72 -14.65
N GLN A 546 -9.84 15.72 -15.52
CA GLN A 546 -8.51 16.25 -15.27
C GLN A 546 -8.47 17.68 -15.83
N ARG A 547 -7.94 18.61 -15.03
CA ARG A 547 -7.67 19.98 -15.46
C ARG A 547 -6.96 19.91 -16.82
N SER A 548 -7.44 20.66 -17.82
CA SER A 548 -6.83 20.72 -19.14
C SER A 548 -5.37 21.13 -18.93
N THR A 549 -4.45 20.19 -19.11
CA THR A 549 -3.03 20.47 -19.19
C THR A 549 -2.80 21.14 -20.55
N GLY A 550 -2.72 22.46 -20.56
CA GLY A 550 -2.25 23.23 -21.70
C GLY A 550 -0.73 23.38 -21.62
N PHE A 551 -0.10 23.78 -22.71
CA PHE A 551 1.30 24.19 -22.67
C PHE A 551 1.45 25.45 -21.82
N SER A 552 2.45 25.45 -20.92
CA SER A 552 2.90 26.70 -20.30
C SER A 552 4.11 27.24 -21.01
N GLY A 553 4.22 28.58 -21.13
CA GLY A 553 5.36 29.25 -21.75
C GLY A 553 6.68 28.91 -21.05
N ALA A 554 6.65 28.76 -19.71
CA ALA A 554 7.81 28.37 -18.94
C ALA A 554 8.30 26.95 -19.32
N LEU A 555 7.40 25.97 -19.44
CA LEU A 555 7.74 24.60 -19.81
C LEU A 555 8.31 24.52 -21.23
N LEU A 556 7.65 25.17 -22.20
CA LEU A 556 8.17 25.20 -23.58
C LEU A 556 9.52 25.92 -23.66
N GLY A 557 9.73 26.99 -22.89
CA GLY A 557 11.00 27.68 -22.77
C GLY A 557 12.12 26.82 -22.22
N ASP A 558 11.83 26.02 -21.16
CA ASP A 558 12.82 25.12 -20.59
C ASP A 558 13.18 23.99 -21.58
N ILE A 559 12.20 23.42 -22.32
CA ILE A 559 12.44 22.45 -23.39
C ILE A 559 13.28 23.08 -24.51
N LEU A 560 12.95 24.30 -24.96
CA LEU A 560 13.69 25.04 -25.95
C LEU A 560 15.16 25.25 -25.54
N THR A 561 15.39 25.64 -24.28
CA THR A 561 16.73 25.83 -23.73
C THR A 561 17.57 24.54 -23.81
N ILE A 562 16.98 23.38 -23.48
CA ILE A 562 17.66 22.09 -23.53
C ILE A 562 17.97 21.71 -24.99
N CYS A 563 17.03 21.88 -25.92
CA CYS A 563 17.25 21.61 -27.33
C CYS A 563 18.35 22.53 -27.93
N CYS A 564 18.38 23.79 -27.52
CA CYS A 564 19.46 24.72 -27.95
C CYS A 564 20.83 24.28 -27.45
N ARG A 565 20.93 23.82 -26.21
CA ARG A 565 22.19 23.29 -25.64
C ARG A 565 22.66 22.02 -26.36
N GLY A 566 21.70 21.16 -26.78
CA GLY A 566 21.99 20.00 -27.62
C GLY A 566 22.29 20.29 -29.08
N LYS A 567 22.31 21.58 -29.48
CA LYS A 567 22.51 22.02 -30.82
C LYS A 567 21.56 21.42 -31.87
N ASP A 568 20.37 21.01 -31.44
CA ASP A 568 19.33 20.49 -32.34
C ASP A 568 18.46 21.63 -32.85
N TYR A 569 18.95 22.24 -33.90
CA TYR A 569 18.34 23.44 -34.50
C TYR A 569 16.92 23.18 -35.01
N GLU A 570 16.68 22.02 -35.63
CA GLU A 570 15.36 21.69 -36.19
C GLU A 570 14.28 21.65 -35.13
N LYS A 571 14.56 20.95 -34.01
CA LYS A 571 13.63 20.88 -32.85
C LYS A 571 13.46 22.25 -32.19
N ALA A 572 14.55 23.00 -32.01
CA ALA A 572 14.49 24.34 -31.45
C ALA A 572 13.64 25.30 -32.30
N GLN A 573 13.76 25.23 -33.64
CA GLN A 573 12.93 26.01 -34.57
C GLN A 573 11.45 25.62 -34.41
N MET A 574 11.11 24.34 -34.44
CA MET A 574 9.71 23.89 -34.28
C MET A 574 9.09 24.37 -32.96
N LEU A 575 9.84 24.32 -31.86
CA LEU A 575 9.38 24.80 -30.54
C LEU A 575 9.16 26.32 -30.55
N PHE A 576 10.10 27.08 -31.14
CA PHE A 576 9.94 28.53 -31.23
C PHE A 576 8.76 28.93 -32.13
N GLU A 577 8.58 28.27 -33.27
CA GLU A 577 7.42 28.48 -34.15
C GLU A 577 6.10 28.18 -33.41
N LYS A 578 6.08 27.11 -32.59
CA LYS A 578 4.92 26.78 -31.73
C LYS A 578 4.64 27.88 -30.70
N ILE A 579 5.66 28.37 -30.01
CA ILE A 579 5.55 29.48 -29.05
C ILE A 579 5.02 30.74 -29.74
N ASN A 580 5.55 31.05 -30.91
CA ASN A 580 5.22 32.30 -31.65
C ASN A 580 3.81 32.23 -32.26
N ASN A 581 3.39 31.09 -32.82
CA ASN A 581 2.12 30.95 -33.52
C ASN A 581 0.92 30.73 -32.61
N ASP A 582 1.11 30.00 -31.49
CA ASP A 582 0.03 29.55 -30.60
C ASP A 582 -0.03 30.37 -29.29
N GLN A 583 0.40 31.63 -29.28
CA GLN A 583 0.46 32.48 -28.08
C GLN A 583 -0.83 32.49 -27.26
N ASN A 584 -1.99 32.46 -27.90
CA ASN A 584 -3.29 32.45 -27.21
C ASN A 584 -3.64 31.13 -26.54
N ALA A 585 -2.99 30.02 -26.90
CA ALA A 585 -3.21 28.68 -26.34
C ALA A 585 -2.18 28.31 -25.26
N ILE A 586 -1.13 29.11 -25.12
CA ILE A 586 -0.03 28.90 -24.19
C ILE A 586 -0.26 29.80 -22.94
N VAL A 587 -0.14 29.22 -21.74
CA VAL A 587 -0.32 29.96 -20.50
C VAL A 587 1.01 30.56 -20.05
N GLY A 588 1.08 31.90 -20.01
CA GLY A 588 2.29 32.63 -19.62
C GLY A 588 3.40 32.63 -20.66
N ASP A 589 4.48 33.33 -20.39
CA ASP A 589 5.58 33.54 -21.31
C ASP A 589 6.78 32.62 -20.99
N PRO A 590 7.60 32.26 -22.01
CA PRO A 590 8.86 31.58 -21.79
C PRO A 590 9.87 32.49 -21.07
N LYS A 591 10.83 31.89 -20.35
CA LYS A 591 11.90 32.62 -19.68
C LYS A 591 12.82 33.31 -20.73
N VAL A 592 13.31 34.51 -20.42
CA VAL A 592 14.26 35.25 -21.28
C VAL A 592 15.50 34.42 -21.68
N MET A 593 15.98 33.60 -20.74
CA MET A 593 17.11 32.69 -20.98
C MET A 593 16.86 31.73 -22.15
N ALA A 594 15.61 31.27 -22.33
CA ALA A 594 15.24 30.42 -23.46
C ALA A 594 15.30 31.15 -24.79
N MET A 595 14.80 32.37 -24.82
CA MET A 595 14.84 33.21 -26.01
C MET A 595 16.29 33.56 -26.37
N ARG A 596 17.11 33.89 -25.38
CA ARG A 596 18.55 34.12 -25.56
C ARG A 596 19.25 32.90 -26.13
N ALA A 597 19.05 31.73 -25.56
CA ALA A 597 19.65 30.49 -26.06
C ALA A 597 19.27 30.19 -27.51
N PHE A 598 18.01 30.46 -27.91
CA PHE A 598 17.55 30.27 -29.26
C PHE A 598 18.18 31.30 -30.23
N ILE A 599 18.35 32.54 -29.82
CA ILE A 599 19.05 33.57 -30.59
C ILE A 599 20.52 33.17 -30.76
N GLU A 600 21.22 32.76 -29.74
CA GLU A 600 22.60 32.30 -29.78
C GLU A 600 22.77 31.11 -30.74
N LEU A 601 21.88 30.11 -30.67
CA LEU A 601 21.88 28.99 -31.62
C LEU A 601 21.60 29.46 -33.08
N SER A 602 20.68 30.40 -33.28
CA SER A 602 20.35 30.94 -34.58
C SER A 602 21.53 31.75 -35.17
N ILE A 603 22.36 32.36 -34.33
CA ILE A 603 23.60 33.01 -34.70
C ILE A 603 24.64 31.97 -35.15
N GLU A 604 24.84 30.90 -34.40
CA GLU A 604 25.74 29.80 -34.77
C GLU A 604 25.36 29.19 -36.12
N GLU A 605 24.06 28.96 -36.36
CA GLU A 605 23.51 28.36 -37.59
C GLU A 605 23.32 29.37 -38.75
N LYS A 606 23.70 30.64 -38.56
CA LYS A 606 23.61 31.73 -39.54
C LYS A 606 22.20 31.91 -40.10
N LYS A 607 21.19 31.95 -39.24
CA LYS A 607 19.76 32.10 -39.59
C LYS A 607 19.20 33.44 -39.11
N PRO A 608 19.49 34.56 -39.76
CA PRO A 608 19.11 35.90 -39.28
C PRO A 608 17.60 36.11 -39.20
N SER A 609 16.83 35.50 -40.10
CA SER A 609 15.37 35.66 -40.11
C SER A 609 14.72 35.18 -38.83
N LEU A 610 15.16 34.04 -38.31
CA LEU A 610 14.60 33.45 -37.07
C LEU A 610 15.10 34.19 -35.84
N ALA A 611 16.37 34.61 -35.78
CA ALA A 611 16.88 35.44 -34.68
C ALA A 611 16.09 36.76 -34.56
N VAL A 612 15.80 37.42 -35.71
CA VAL A 612 15.00 38.65 -35.73
C VAL A 612 13.53 38.39 -35.38
N SER A 613 12.94 37.24 -35.76
CA SER A 613 11.59 36.86 -35.35
C SER A 613 11.50 36.59 -33.85
N CYS A 614 12.53 35.99 -33.25
CA CYS A 614 12.60 35.81 -31.80
C CYS A 614 12.72 37.15 -31.07
N LEU A 615 13.52 38.08 -31.57
CA LEU A 615 13.60 39.44 -31.05
C LEU A 615 12.25 40.16 -31.14
N GLN A 616 11.54 40.03 -32.28
CA GLN A 616 10.20 40.57 -32.45
C GLN A 616 9.26 40.06 -31.35
N TYR A 617 9.22 38.73 -31.13
CA TYR A 617 8.42 38.11 -30.07
C TYR A 617 8.75 38.70 -28.71
N CYS A 618 10.04 38.83 -28.38
CA CYS A 618 10.45 39.41 -27.09
C CYS A 618 10.01 40.87 -26.95
N ALA A 619 10.14 41.67 -27.99
CA ALA A 619 9.76 43.08 -27.96
C ALA A 619 8.24 43.27 -27.87
N GLU A 620 7.45 42.49 -28.61
CA GLU A 620 5.98 42.54 -28.59
C GLU A 620 5.39 42.09 -27.23
N ASN A 621 6.03 41.11 -26.55
CA ASN A 621 5.62 40.67 -25.23
C ASN A 621 6.28 41.44 -24.06
N GLY A 622 7.01 42.52 -24.38
CA GLY A 622 7.52 43.47 -23.38
C GLY A 622 8.68 42.94 -22.53
N PHE A 623 9.52 42.07 -23.08
CA PHE A 623 10.71 41.59 -22.33
C PHE A 623 11.72 42.75 -22.20
N PRO A 624 12.14 43.10 -20.98
CA PRO A 624 13.05 44.24 -20.76
C PRO A 624 14.43 44.04 -21.39
N GLU A 625 14.88 42.79 -21.57
CA GLU A 625 16.16 42.41 -22.15
C GLU A 625 16.19 42.47 -23.69
N SER A 626 15.07 42.83 -24.34
CA SER A 626 14.97 42.90 -25.79
C SER A 626 16.05 43.79 -26.42
N VAL A 627 16.48 44.86 -25.75
CA VAL A 627 17.55 45.74 -26.16
C VAL A 627 18.89 45.03 -26.22
N GLU A 628 19.21 44.23 -25.19
CA GLU A 628 20.45 43.47 -25.12
C GLU A 628 20.49 42.37 -26.20
N LEU A 629 19.36 41.66 -26.37
CA LEU A 629 19.21 40.64 -27.41
C LEU A 629 19.35 41.25 -28.84
N GLY A 630 18.82 42.44 -29.09
CA GLY A 630 18.98 43.16 -30.32
C GLY A 630 20.43 43.52 -30.61
N ARG A 631 21.18 43.98 -29.59
CA ARG A 631 22.63 44.24 -29.71
C ARG A 631 23.40 42.95 -30.00
N LEU A 632 23.10 41.86 -29.34
CA LEU A 632 23.72 40.56 -29.56
C LEU A 632 23.59 40.12 -31.01
N ILE A 633 22.39 40.19 -31.60
CA ILE A 633 22.13 39.85 -33.00
C ILE A 633 22.91 40.81 -33.96
N HIS A 634 22.87 42.12 -33.69
CA HIS A 634 23.51 43.11 -34.54
C HIS A 634 25.04 42.98 -34.55
N THR A 635 25.67 42.62 -33.44
CA THR A 635 27.14 42.51 -33.35
C THR A 635 27.66 41.16 -33.85
N SER A 636 26.87 40.08 -33.74
CA SER A 636 27.35 38.70 -33.96
C SER A 636 26.98 38.13 -35.35
N MET A 637 26.12 38.82 -36.16
CA MET A 637 25.66 38.32 -37.44
C MET A 637 25.84 39.33 -38.56
N THR A 638 26.06 38.83 -39.79
CA THR A 638 25.93 39.64 -41.03
C THR A 638 24.45 39.77 -41.38
N LEU A 639 23.92 40.98 -41.35
CA LEU A 639 22.51 41.27 -41.54
C LEU A 639 22.26 42.04 -42.83
N ASP A 640 21.15 41.72 -43.50
CA ASP A 640 20.68 42.51 -44.65
C ASP A 640 19.99 43.81 -44.17
N GLU A 641 19.87 44.82 -45.02
CA GLU A 641 19.20 46.06 -44.67
C GLU A 641 17.78 45.90 -44.16
N VAL A 642 17.06 44.86 -44.62
CA VAL A 642 15.71 44.54 -44.17
C VAL A 642 15.71 44.07 -42.69
N HIS A 643 16.70 43.23 -42.31
CA HIS A 643 16.82 42.74 -40.93
C HIS A 643 17.26 43.85 -39.97
N ILE A 644 18.20 44.72 -40.42
CA ILE A 644 18.63 45.89 -39.64
C ILE A 644 17.45 46.84 -39.42
N GLY A 645 16.64 47.10 -40.46
CA GLY A 645 15.45 47.92 -40.33
C GLY A 645 14.40 47.38 -39.32
N LYS A 646 14.24 46.04 -39.28
CA LYS A 646 13.36 45.39 -38.30
C LYS A 646 13.89 45.54 -36.88
N ILE A 647 15.19 45.29 -36.64
CA ILE A 647 15.82 45.46 -35.34
C ILE A 647 15.67 46.88 -34.83
N HIS A 648 15.94 47.90 -35.70
CA HIS A 648 15.75 49.32 -35.35
C HIS A 648 14.30 49.64 -34.96
N ARG A 649 13.32 48.96 -35.57
CA ARG A 649 11.90 49.17 -35.29
C ARG A 649 11.52 48.62 -33.91
N TYR A 650 12.08 47.47 -33.47
CA TYR A 650 11.73 46.83 -32.23
C TYR A 650 12.53 47.34 -31.04
N VAL A 651 13.80 47.69 -31.23
CA VAL A 651 14.72 48.06 -30.14
C VAL A 651 15.04 49.56 -30.13
N GLY A 652 14.88 50.24 -31.27
CA GLY A 652 15.26 51.64 -31.46
C GLY A 652 16.71 51.79 -31.96
N ALA A 653 16.92 52.72 -32.90
CA ALA A 653 18.23 52.92 -33.50
C ALA A 653 19.30 53.43 -32.49
N ASP A 654 18.88 54.22 -31.51
CA ASP A 654 19.80 54.77 -30.49
C ASP A 654 20.26 53.76 -29.46
N ALA A 655 19.48 52.70 -29.26
CA ALA A 655 19.80 51.65 -28.32
C ALA A 655 20.91 50.69 -28.82
N LEU A 656 21.20 50.69 -30.12
CA LEU A 656 22.24 49.87 -30.77
C LEU A 656 23.60 50.54 -30.80
N LYS A 657 23.71 51.83 -30.43
CA LYS A 657 24.99 52.52 -30.32
C LYS A 657 25.76 51.96 -29.11
N PRO A 658 27.09 51.69 -29.27
CA PRO A 658 27.88 51.18 -28.14
C PRO A 658 27.78 52.16 -26.96
N SER A 659 27.58 51.64 -25.79
CA SER A 659 27.54 52.44 -24.56
C SER A 659 28.94 53.05 -24.35
N LYS A 660 29.00 54.32 -23.97
CA LYS A 660 30.24 55.06 -23.75
C LYS A 660 31.24 54.44 -22.73
N VAL A 661 30.83 53.38 -22.03
CA VAL A 661 31.65 52.65 -21.08
C VAL A 661 32.59 51.63 -21.81
N GLU A 662 32.19 51.12 -22.98
CA GLU A 662 33.03 50.18 -23.75
C GLU A 662 34.13 50.84 -24.60
N GLU A 663 34.03 52.15 -24.83
CA GLU A 663 35.06 52.92 -25.52
C GLU A 663 36.27 53.27 -24.62
N GLU A 664 36.13 53.17 -23.27
CA GLU A 664 37.21 53.47 -22.31
C GLU A 664 38.06 52.26 -21.94
N GLU A 665 37.57 51.02 -22.11
CA GLU A 665 38.35 49.78 -21.88
C GLU A 665 39.14 49.29 -23.10
N GLY A 666 38.97 49.90 -24.25
CA GLY A 666 39.65 49.57 -25.49
C GLY A 666 40.78 50.54 -25.90
N LYS A 667 41.21 51.44 -25.00
CA LYS A 667 42.40 52.34 -25.19
C LYS A 667 43.53 52.00 -24.17
#